data_5ca60e19a12ffe0f2a468045d2636ae4
#
_entry.id   5ca60e19a12ffe0f2a468045d2636ae4
#
_cell.length_a   1.000
_cell.length_b   1.000
_cell.length_c   1.000
_cell.angle_alpha   90.00
_cell.angle_beta   90.00
_cell.angle_gamma   90.00
#
_symmetry.space_group_name_H-M   'P 1'
#
loop_
_entity.id
_entity.type
_entity.pdbx_description
1 polymer ?
#
loop_
_entity_poly.entity_id
_entity_poly.type
_entity_poly.pdbx_seq_one_letter_code
_entity_poly.pdbx_strand_id
1 'polypeptide(L)'
;MLARQSQEPMKLHIFRALFVVVCLTGAFAERPGGFRVIGPGGGGAMFNPTISPHDTNTVLVSCDMTGSYITHDGGRTWRMFNLRGVVNFFVFDPLDPKTMYAHATGLWRSTDGGERWDLVYPSPSAVKGVKMNSDHADEQILADPDPLKAISALAVDPSNSKILYAAAGTKESPALFVSRDYGKSWQKQVGLAGVPRRLWVDPNSAADGRTLFLASEHAIAVIGPGGVRSFPLPAAVNEISLGFGSGPQPTIYATSEHGIYVSNDAGANWRKSDLPGAGANVRAIATSLHHPETAYVSYDHLTVDGESWMGVAKTTNSGADWKLVWKESDVAAKNVNDAWITERFGAGWGENPLNLTVAQQDANLAYGTDLGRTMRTADGGATWAAVYSRRVNDAGWSSLGLDVTTSYGIHFDPFDPKRQFITYTDIGLFRSEDGGLSWTSSTAGVPREWMNTTYWIVFDPKVRGRMWSVNSYTHDLPRPKMWRHNSVLHYKGGVCRSDDGGKNWTESNVGMDETGATHILLDPTSPVDARVLYVAGFGRGVYKSSDGGRSWALKNSGITQDQPFAWRLARSSSGTLYEVIARRSEDGSIGNAGDGALYRSTDGAEHWLPVSLPEGTNGLNGLAIDPESPDRLYLAAWARATGEHGDGGGIFLSENGGKSWKQVLDKDRHIYDVTIDPQDPNVLYAAGFESSAWRSADRGLHWTRIPGFNFKWAHRVIPDPLHHDEVYITTFGGSVWHGAIDGQRRDADIATPVLEPGQ
;
A
#
# COMPACT_ATOMS: atom_id res chain seq x y z
N MET A 1 -65.20 69.42 40.79
CA MET A 1 -64.03 70.30 40.72
C MET A 1 -62.92 69.53 40.03
N LEU A 2 -62.52 70.07 38.91
CA LEU A 2 -61.71 69.44 37.92
C LEU A 2 -60.21 69.32 38.38
N ALA A 3 -59.58 68.17 38.22
CA ALA A 3 -58.15 68.00 38.27
C ALA A 3 -57.66 67.45 36.91
N ARG A 4 -56.85 68.28 36.22
CA ARG A 4 -56.20 67.94 35.00
C ARG A 4 -55.11 66.93 35.27
N GLN A 5 -55.11 65.77 34.60
CA GLN A 5 -54.01 64.86 34.47
C GLN A 5 -53.21 65.17 33.20
N SER A 6 -51.94 65.44 33.35
CA SER A 6 -50.94 65.59 32.32
C SER A 6 -50.63 64.27 31.67
N GLN A 7 -50.74 64.17 30.36
CA GLN A 7 -50.28 63.03 29.55
C GLN A 7 -48.79 63.22 29.25
N GLU A 8 -47.97 62.31 29.72
CA GLU A 8 -46.59 62.04 29.20
C GLU A 8 -46.70 61.10 28.00
N PRO A 9 -45.85 61.28 26.95
CA PRO A 9 -45.89 60.40 25.79
C PRO A 9 -45.10 59.10 26.04
N MET A 10 -45.77 57.99 25.83
CA MET A 10 -45.28 56.61 25.90
C MET A 10 -44.24 56.40 24.76
N LYS A 11 -42.99 56.20 25.14
CA LYS A 11 -41.95 55.81 24.20
C LYS A 11 -42.13 54.37 23.72
N LEU A 12 -42.50 54.23 22.45
CA LEU A 12 -42.68 52.98 21.75
C LEU A 12 -41.26 52.37 21.49
N HIS A 13 -40.86 51.37 22.27
CA HIS A 13 -39.67 50.58 21.99
C HIS A 13 -40.02 49.57 20.88
N ILE A 14 -39.62 49.90 19.65
CA ILE A 14 -39.64 48.94 18.55
C ILE A 14 -38.51 47.93 18.76
N PHE A 15 -38.85 46.75 19.26
CA PHE A 15 -37.97 45.58 19.16
C PHE A 15 -37.91 45.16 17.69
N ARG A 16 -36.83 45.54 17.01
CA ARG A 16 -36.45 44.89 15.75
C ARG A 16 -36.00 43.47 16.06
N ALA A 17 -36.89 42.50 15.92
CA ALA A 17 -36.53 41.10 15.81
C ALA A 17 -35.74 40.93 14.50
N LEU A 18 -34.43 40.74 14.63
CA LEU A 18 -33.57 40.34 13.53
C LEU A 18 -33.90 38.88 13.24
N PHE A 19 -34.76 38.62 12.25
CA PHE A 19 -34.89 37.28 11.66
C PHE A 19 -33.60 37.02 10.90
N VAL A 20 -32.67 36.31 11.54
CA VAL A 20 -31.57 35.63 10.85
C VAL A 20 -32.22 34.49 10.08
N VAL A 21 -32.52 34.72 8.81
CA VAL A 21 -32.79 33.68 7.84
C VAL A 21 -31.42 32.95 7.67
N VAL A 22 -31.19 31.92 8.42
CA VAL A 22 -30.17 30.96 8.10
C VAL A 22 -30.64 30.27 6.82
N CYS A 23 -30.23 30.81 5.68
CA CYS A 23 -30.19 30.04 4.45
C CYS A 23 -29.26 28.87 4.73
N LEU A 24 -29.83 27.72 5.07
CA LEU A 24 -29.21 26.43 4.84
C LEU A 24 -29.03 26.27 3.32
N THR A 25 -28.11 27.04 2.74
CA THR A 25 -27.45 26.57 1.53
C THR A 25 -26.80 25.27 1.97
N GLY A 26 -27.40 24.14 1.56
CA GLY A 26 -26.70 22.88 1.57
C GLY A 26 -25.36 23.20 0.91
N ALA A 27 -24.30 23.20 1.71
CA ALA A 27 -22.96 23.16 1.18
C ALA A 27 -22.92 21.84 0.39
N PHE A 28 -23.17 21.93 -0.91
CA PHE A 28 -22.64 20.91 -1.81
C PHE A 28 -21.17 20.89 -1.47
N ALA A 29 -20.71 19.76 -0.92
CA ALA A 29 -19.31 19.56 -0.65
C ALA A 29 -18.60 19.94 -1.95
N GLU A 30 -17.76 20.97 -1.88
CA GLU A 30 -16.94 21.38 -3.00
C GLU A 30 -16.26 20.11 -3.48
N ARG A 31 -16.47 19.73 -4.75
CA ARG A 31 -15.87 18.51 -5.31
C ARG A 31 -14.38 18.59 -5.01
N PRO A 32 -13.79 17.57 -4.34
CA PRO A 32 -12.34 17.56 -4.17
C PRO A 32 -11.74 17.64 -5.58
N GLY A 33 -10.90 18.63 -5.85
CA GLY A 33 -10.29 18.83 -7.16
C GLY A 33 -9.29 17.74 -7.57
N GLY A 34 -9.32 16.55 -6.93
CA GLY A 34 -8.44 15.45 -7.17
C GLY A 34 -8.93 14.13 -6.56
N PHE A 35 -8.17 13.06 -6.82
CA PHE A 35 -8.45 11.75 -6.25
C PHE A 35 -8.12 11.70 -4.76
N ARG A 36 -8.99 11.10 -3.97
CA ARG A 36 -8.80 10.82 -2.56
C ARG A 36 -8.83 9.31 -2.31
N VAL A 37 -7.99 8.83 -1.44
CA VAL A 37 -8.05 7.45 -0.96
C VAL A 37 -9.23 7.29 -0.01
N ILE A 38 -9.91 6.15 -0.09
CA ILE A 38 -11.01 5.75 0.79
C ILE A 38 -10.72 4.37 1.38
N GLY A 39 -11.27 4.10 2.55
CA GLY A 39 -11.07 2.84 3.25
C GLY A 39 -10.80 3.06 4.74
N PRO A 40 -10.43 2.00 5.47
CA PRO A 40 -10.16 2.08 6.91
C PRO A 40 -8.78 2.64 7.26
N GLY A 41 -7.85 2.70 6.29
CA GLY A 41 -6.44 3.07 6.50
C GLY A 41 -5.55 1.93 7.01
N GLY A 42 -4.25 1.99 6.73
CA GLY A 42 -3.28 0.97 7.13
C GLY A 42 -3.42 -0.34 6.37
N GLY A 43 -3.11 -1.44 7.02
CA GLY A 43 -3.37 -2.80 6.52
C GLY A 43 -2.25 -3.41 5.68
N GLY A 44 -1.09 -2.79 5.62
CA GLY A 44 0.12 -3.32 4.97
C GLY A 44 1.39 -2.80 5.61
N ALA A 45 2.53 -3.38 5.25
CA ALA A 45 3.81 -3.14 5.88
C ALA A 45 4.34 -1.72 5.64
N MET A 46 4.70 -1.05 6.73
CA MET A 46 5.23 0.32 6.73
C MET A 46 6.64 0.36 7.27
N PHE A 47 7.49 1.17 6.63
CA PHE A 47 8.92 1.22 6.91
C PHE A 47 9.45 2.66 6.91
N ASN A 48 10.66 2.81 7.46
CA ASN A 48 11.49 4.02 7.38
C ASN A 48 10.80 5.31 7.84
N PRO A 49 10.06 5.32 8.97
CA PRO A 49 9.51 6.57 9.47
C PRO A 49 10.66 7.56 9.71
N THR A 50 10.56 8.75 9.13
CA THR A 50 11.63 9.77 9.19
C THR A 50 11.02 11.13 9.48
N ILE A 51 11.36 11.70 10.64
CA ILE A 51 10.85 12.98 11.13
C ILE A 51 11.78 14.11 10.66
N SER A 52 11.20 15.20 10.15
CA SER A 52 11.96 16.39 9.78
C SER A 52 12.68 17.00 10.99
N PRO A 53 13.96 17.39 10.85
CA PRO A 53 14.67 18.12 11.91
C PRO A 53 14.18 19.55 12.10
N HIS A 54 13.42 20.11 11.15
CA HIS A 54 12.93 21.49 11.17
C HIS A 54 11.51 21.64 11.71
N ASP A 55 10.67 20.66 11.43
CA ASP A 55 9.27 20.64 11.83
C ASP A 55 8.82 19.20 12.12
N THR A 56 8.55 18.91 13.36
CA THR A 56 8.14 17.58 13.83
C THR A 56 6.77 17.14 13.31
N ASN A 57 6.00 18.02 12.66
CA ASN A 57 4.78 17.68 11.96
C ASN A 57 5.05 17.13 10.55
N THR A 58 6.23 17.35 10.01
CA THR A 58 6.62 16.81 8.70
C THR A 58 7.31 15.45 8.88
N VAL A 59 6.68 14.41 8.36
CA VAL A 59 7.16 13.03 8.49
C VAL A 59 6.99 12.28 7.17
N LEU A 60 7.97 11.45 6.85
CA LEU A 60 7.95 10.54 5.69
C LEU A 60 7.90 9.09 6.18
N VAL A 61 7.17 8.25 5.45
CA VAL A 61 7.17 6.78 5.62
C VAL A 61 7.10 6.10 4.25
N SER A 62 7.63 4.90 4.13
CA SER A 62 7.52 4.07 2.93
C SER A 62 6.76 2.78 3.21
N CYS A 63 6.25 2.14 2.16
CA CYS A 63 5.68 0.79 2.25
C CYS A 63 6.41 -0.17 1.32
N ASP A 64 6.14 -1.46 1.47
CA ASP A 64 6.73 -2.52 0.64
C ASP A 64 6.14 -2.59 -0.77
N MET A 65 5.05 -1.86 -1.02
CA MET A 65 4.34 -1.85 -2.29
C MET A 65 4.66 -0.61 -3.14
N THR A 66 5.86 -0.03 -2.97
CA THR A 66 6.38 1.12 -3.71
C THR A 66 5.75 2.49 -3.40
N GLY A 67 4.66 2.55 -2.66
CA GLY A 67 4.13 3.80 -2.13
C GLY A 67 5.05 4.42 -1.10
N SER A 68 5.08 5.75 -1.07
CA SER A 68 5.67 6.54 -0.01
C SER A 68 4.69 7.62 0.40
N TYR A 69 4.75 8.03 1.65
CA TYR A 69 3.75 8.94 2.21
C TYR A 69 4.44 10.08 2.94
N ILE A 70 3.86 11.26 2.83
CA ILE A 70 4.29 12.45 3.56
C ILE A 70 3.11 13.07 4.31
N THR A 71 3.37 13.52 5.52
CA THR A 71 2.47 14.37 6.29
C THR A 71 3.17 15.67 6.63
N HIS A 72 2.40 16.77 6.75
CA HIS A 72 2.86 18.08 7.25
C HIS A 72 2.08 18.53 8.49
N ASP A 73 1.28 17.62 9.07
CA ASP A 73 0.40 17.92 10.20
C ASP A 73 0.51 16.90 11.35
N GLY A 74 1.62 16.17 11.40
CA GLY A 74 1.91 15.20 12.45
C GLY A 74 1.11 13.89 12.32
N GLY A 75 0.71 13.54 11.10
CA GLY A 75 0.01 12.30 10.81
C GLY A 75 -1.51 12.42 10.88
N ARG A 76 -2.07 13.63 10.91
CA ARG A 76 -3.53 13.84 10.81
C ARG A 76 -4.04 13.65 9.41
N THR A 77 -3.20 13.93 8.40
CA THR A 77 -3.42 13.60 7.00
C THR A 77 -2.12 13.19 6.33
N TRP A 78 -2.22 12.28 5.35
CA TRP A 78 -1.09 11.81 4.58
C TRP A 78 -1.37 11.94 3.09
N ARG A 79 -0.33 12.28 2.33
CA ARG A 79 -0.32 12.27 0.89
C ARG A 79 0.66 11.19 0.40
N MET A 80 0.16 10.34 -0.51
CA MET A 80 0.99 9.35 -1.17
C MET A 80 1.77 9.96 -2.33
N PHE A 81 2.99 9.51 -2.52
CA PHE A 81 3.80 9.73 -3.72
C PHE A 81 4.51 8.43 -4.10
N ASN A 82 5.04 8.36 -5.32
CA ASN A 82 5.65 7.14 -5.82
C ASN A 82 6.95 7.46 -6.56
N LEU A 83 8.04 6.79 -6.16
CA LEU A 83 9.37 6.93 -6.74
C LEU A 83 9.79 5.68 -7.53
N ARG A 84 8.82 4.94 -8.08
CA ARG A 84 9.01 3.79 -8.97
C ARG A 84 9.61 2.53 -8.30
N GLY A 85 9.85 2.57 -7.02
CA GLY A 85 10.35 1.44 -6.26
C GLY A 85 10.17 1.65 -4.76
N VAL A 86 10.40 0.62 -3.97
CA VAL A 86 10.38 0.70 -2.50
C VAL A 86 11.48 1.65 -2.04
N VAL A 87 11.10 2.66 -1.26
CA VAL A 87 12.08 3.61 -0.71
C VAL A 87 12.80 2.97 0.48
N ASN A 88 14.11 2.88 0.37
CA ASN A 88 14.98 2.26 1.37
C ASN A 88 15.32 3.21 2.54
N PHE A 89 15.36 4.51 2.28
CA PHE A 89 15.57 5.54 3.30
C PHE A 89 15.17 6.93 2.79
N PHE A 90 14.89 7.82 3.74
CA PHE A 90 14.73 9.26 3.53
C PHE A 90 15.78 10.02 4.29
N VAL A 91 16.21 11.18 3.76
CA VAL A 91 17.16 12.10 4.43
C VAL A 91 16.67 13.53 4.22
N PHE A 92 16.46 14.27 5.30
CA PHE A 92 16.19 15.71 5.26
C PHE A 92 17.51 16.48 5.16
N ASP A 93 17.49 17.60 4.44
CA ASP A 93 18.57 18.58 4.48
C ASP A 93 18.55 19.29 5.84
N PRO A 94 19.67 19.32 6.58
CA PRO A 94 19.70 19.94 7.90
C PRO A 94 19.60 21.46 7.90
N LEU A 95 19.76 22.13 6.75
CA LEU A 95 19.75 23.59 6.61
C LEU A 95 18.52 24.12 5.87
N ASP A 96 17.91 23.32 5.02
CA ASP A 96 16.75 23.72 4.21
C ASP A 96 15.55 22.83 4.51
N PRO A 97 14.48 23.36 5.16
CA PRO A 97 13.30 22.59 5.52
C PRO A 97 12.50 22.06 4.32
N LYS A 98 12.73 22.57 3.12
CA LYS A 98 12.04 22.14 1.89
C LYS A 98 12.82 21.10 1.11
N THR A 99 14.10 20.92 1.41
CA THR A 99 14.94 19.96 0.70
C THR A 99 15.00 18.64 1.44
N MET A 100 14.74 17.57 0.71
CA MET A 100 14.81 16.20 1.20
C MET A 100 15.23 15.24 0.08
N TYR A 101 15.76 14.10 0.47
CA TYR A 101 16.22 13.04 -0.42
C TYR A 101 15.53 11.73 -0.09
N ALA A 102 15.31 10.91 -1.11
CA ALA A 102 14.81 9.54 -0.98
C ALA A 102 15.61 8.62 -1.90
N HIS A 103 15.92 7.43 -1.43
CA HIS A 103 16.56 6.41 -2.26
C HIS A 103 15.59 5.24 -2.49
N ALA A 104 15.29 5.02 -3.76
CA ALA A 104 14.56 3.83 -4.24
C ALA A 104 15.43 3.10 -5.28
N THR A 105 15.04 3.12 -6.54
CA THR A 105 15.86 2.61 -7.64
C THR A 105 16.95 3.60 -8.09
N GLY A 106 16.92 4.81 -7.56
CA GLY A 106 17.88 5.90 -7.74
C GLY A 106 17.80 6.87 -6.57
N LEU A 107 18.60 7.91 -6.58
CA LEU A 107 18.56 8.99 -5.61
C LEU A 107 17.65 10.11 -6.14
N TRP A 108 16.59 10.38 -5.43
CA TRP A 108 15.61 11.41 -5.71
C TRP A 108 15.76 12.57 -4.74
N ARG A 109 15.47 13.78 -5.21
CA ARG A 109 15.51 15.00 -4.43
C ARG A 109 14.24 15.81 -4.61
N SER A 110 13.67 16.28 -3.52
CA SER A 110 12.67 17.35 -3.50
C SER A 110 13.31 18.64 -2.99
N THR A 111 12.84 19.80 -3.47
CA THR A 111 13.24 21.15 -3.02
C THR A 111 12.03 22.03 -2.69
N ASP A 112 10.84 21.45 -2.65
CA ASP A 112 9.58 22.15 -2.41
C ASP A 112 8.75 21.54 -1.27
N GLY A 113 9.39 20.77 -0.39
CA GLY A 113 8.72 20.15 0.76
C GLY A 113 8.05 18.82 0.43
N GLY A 114 8.54 18.11 -0.59
CA GLY A 114 8.02 16.79 -0.98
C GLY A 114 6.88 16.86 -2.01
N GLU A 115 6.57 18.07 -2.54
CA GLU A 115 5.53 18.23 -3.58
C GLU A 115 5.96 17.61 -4.90
N ARG A 116 7.25 17.76 -5.25
CA ARG A 116 7.86 17.18 -6.46
C ARG A 116 9.17 16.53 -6.13
N TRP A 117 9.50 15.51 -6.91
CA TRP A 117 10.72 14.74 -6.78
C TRP A 117 11.43 14.62 -8.12
N ASP A 118 12.70 15.01 -8.15
CA ASP A 118 13.56 14.91 -9.33
C ASP A 118 14.62 13.83 -9.12
N LEU A 119 14.84 12.98 -10.11
CA LEU A 119 15.96 12.05 -10.11
C LEU A 119 17.27 12.82 -10.21
N VAL A 120 18.12 12.70 -9.20
CA VAL A 120 19.44 13.34 -9.20
C VAL A 120 20.57 12.36 -9.54
N TYR A 121 20.36 11.08 -9.22
CA TYR A 121 21.32 10.02 -9.58
C TYR A 121 20.59 8.67 -9.80
N PRO A 122 20.91 7.92 -10.87
CA PRO A 122 21.82 8.32 -11.95
C PRO A 122 21.36 9.62 -12.62
N SER A 123 22.28 10.29 -13.33
CA SER A 123 21.87 11.45 -14.14
C SER A 123 20.76 11.03 -15.12
N PRO A 124 19.67 11.80 -15.29
CA PRO A 124 18.62 11.49 -16.25
C PRO A 124 19.14 11.19 -17.65
N SER A 125 20.22 11.87 -18.09
CA SER A 125 20.87 11.64 -19.37
C SER A 125 21.61 10.29 -19.50
N ALA A 126 21.92 9.65 -18.37
CA ALA A 126 22.56 8.33 -18.34
C ALA A 126 21.54 7.18 -18.31
N VAL A 127 20.26 7.48 -18.10
CA VAL A 127 19.20 6.47 -18.05
C VAL A 127 19.00 5.87 -19.44
N LYS A 128 19.05 4.56 -19.53
CA LYS A 128 18.85 3.78 -20.77
C LYS A 128 17.46 3.16 -20.84
N GLY A 129 16.79 3.05 -19.72
CA GLY A 129 15.45 2.47 -19.61
C GLY A 129 15.10 2.14 -18.17
N VAL A 130 13.89 1.60 -18.01
CA VAL A 130 13.36 1.12 -16.76
C VAL A 130 12.89 -0.31 -16.97
N LYS A 131 13.22 -1.19 -16.05
CA LYS A 131 12.82 -2.59 -16.05
C LYS A 131 12.00 -2.89 -14.80
N MET A 132 10.87 -3.55 -14.96
CA MET A 132 10.15 -4.09 -13.83
C MET A 132 10.95 -5.23 -13.20
N ASN A 133 11.21 -5.14 -11.91
CA ASN A 133 12.10 -6.04 -11.19
C ASN A 133 11.35 -7.10 -10.37
N SER A 134 10.11 -6.82 -9.97
CA SER A 134 9.31 -7.73 -9.17
C SER A 134 7.82 -7.57 -9.45
N ASP A 135 7.05 -8.57 -9.00
CA ASP A 135 5.58 -8.52 -9.03
C ASP A 135 4.98 -7.65 -7.90
N HIS A 136 5.81 -7.01 -7.08
CA HIS A 136 5.44 -5.91 -6.19
C HIS A 136 5.56 -4.54 -6.87
N ALA A 137 5.68 -4.54 -8.20
CA ALA A 137 5.77 -3.34 -9.00
C ALA A 137 7.05 -2.51 -8.79
N ASP A 138 8.09 -3.10 -8.21
CA ASP A 138 9.40 -2.47 -8.17
C ASP A 138 9.98 -2.34 -9.57
N GLU A 139 10.42 -1.15 -9.90
CA GLU A 139 11.17 -0.89 -11.11
C GLU A 139 12.64 -0.66 -10.80
N GLN A 140 13.49 -1.06 -11.73
CA GLN A 140 14.92 -0.79 -11.71
C GLN A 140 15.25 0.20 -12.81
N ILE A 141 15.94 1.29 -12.46
CA ILE A 141 16.50 2.23 -13.43
C ILE A 141 17.78 1.63 -13.98
N LEU A 142 17.84 1.47 -15.31
CA LEU A 142 19.04 1.02 -16.03
C LEU A 142 19.80 2.25 -16.49
N ALA A 143 21.07 2.38 -16.08
CA ALA A 143 21.90 3.53 -16.42
C ALA A 143 23.33 3.11 -16.79
N ASP A 144 23.94 3.87 -17.68
CA ASP A 144 25.34 3.70 -18.07
C ASP A 144 25.94 5.09 -18.42
N PRO A 145 27.00 5.53 -17.70
CA PRO A 145 27.66 4.84 -16.58
C PRO A 145 26.89 4.92 -15.26
N ASP A 146 27.10 3.93 -14.39
CA ASP A 146 26.60 3.88 -13.02
C ASP A 146 27.75 3.58 -12.04
N PRO A 147 28.55 4.59 -11.65
CA PRO A 147 29.73 4.38 -10.80
C PRO A 147 29.38 4.08 -9.33
N LEU A 148 28.20 4.45 -8.84
CA LEU A 148 27.78 4.16 -7.44
C LEU A 148 27.21 2.76 -7.30
N LYS A 149 26.59 2.20 -8.33
CA LYS A 149 25.84 0.95 -8.28
C LYS A 149 24.66 1.06 -7.30
N ALA A 150 24.82 0.58 -6.07
CA ALA A 150 23.78 0.65 -5.03
C ALA A 150 24.20 1.63 -3.92
N ILE A 151 23.34 2.56 -3.58
CA ILE A 151 23.51 3.48 -2.44
C ILE A 151 22.85 2.81 -1.22
N SER A 152 23.63 2.54 -0.18
CA SER A 152 23.12 1.88 1.03
C SER A 152 22.86 2.83 2.19
N ALA A 153 23.53 4.00 2.22
CA ALA A 153 23.29 5.04 3.21
C ALA A 153 23.71 6.41 2.65
N LEU A 154 23.05 7.46 3.13
CA LEU A 154 23.28 8.84 2.71
C LEU A 154 23.24 9.79 3.92
N ALA A 155 24.05 10.83 3.91
CA ALA A 155 23.96 11.96 4.83
C ALA A 155 24.28 13.27 4.11
N VAL A 156 23.61 14.36 4.52
CA VAL A 156 23.89 15.73 4.07
C VAL A 156 24.82 16.40 5.09
N ASP A 157 25.79 17.20 4.62
CA ASP A 157 26.68 17.94 5.49
C ASP A 157 25.89 18.97 6.32
N PRO A 158 26.05 19.01 7.66
CA PRO A 158 25.26 19.87 8.54
C PRO A 158 25.52 21.36 8.37
N SER A 159 26.56 21.79 7.61
CA SER A 159 26.89 23.18 7.35
C SER A 159 26.86 23.57 5.86
N ASN A 160 26.64 22.62 4.95
CA ASN A 160 26.62 22.89 3.51
C ASN A 160 25.76 21.88 2.74
N SER A 161 24.55 22.25 2.38
CA SER A 161 23.58 21.42 1.64
C SER A 161 24.10 20.88 0.29
N LYS A 162 25.16 21.47 -0.29
CA LYS A 162 25.76 20.96 -1.54
C LYS A 162 26.56 19.70 -1.33
N ILE A 163 27.00 19.44 -0.09
CA ILE A 163 27.87 18.31 0.21
C ILE A 163 27.03 17.15 0.75
N LEU A 164 27.13 16.03 0.06
CA LEU A 164 26.51 14.77 0.46
C LEU A 164 27.59 13.68 0.58
N TYR A 165 27.41 12.82 1.56
CA TYR A 165 28.20 11.61 1.76
C TYR A 165 27.34 10.40 1.49
N ALA A 166 27.81 9.45 0.67
CA ALA A 166 27.11 8.22 0.38
C ALA A 166 28.00 7.01 0.60
N ALA A 167 27.45 6.02 1.31
CA ALA A 167 28.00 4.69 1.26
C ALA A 167 27.36 3.97 0.07
N ALA A 168 28.19 3.47 -0.86
CA ALA A 168 27.72 2.90 -2.11
C ALA A 168 28.69 1.86 -2.65
N GLY A 169 28.28 1.09 -3.65
CA GLY A 169 29.09 0.06 -4.30
C GLY A 169 28.44 -1.31 -4.26
N THR A 170 29.21 -2.35 -4.59
CA THR A 170 28.79 -3.75 -4.44
C THR A 170 29.21 -4.29 -3.07
N LYS A 171 28.72 -5.49 -2.72
CA LYS A 171 29.14 -6.18 -1.48
C LYS A 171 30.65 -6.41 -1.41
N GLU A 172 31.28 -6.64 -2.57
CA GLU A 172 32.70 -6.93 -2.71
C GLU A 172 33.57 -5.66 -2.72
N SER A 173 32.98 -4.52 -3.07
CA SER A 173 33.72 -3.25 -3.19
C SER A 173 32.90 -2.04 -2.69
N PRO A 174 32.45 -2.05 -1.43
CA PRO A 174 31.78 -0.90 -0.86
C PRO A 174 32.76 0.26 -0.65
N ALA A 175 32.26 1.49 -0.81
CA ALA A 175 33.08 2.68 -0.64
C ALA A 175 32.28 3.87 -0.15
N LEU A 176 32.98 4.83 0.47
CA LEU A 176 32.47 6.16 0.74
C LEU A 176 32.68 7.05 -0.49
N PHE A 177 31.62 7.73 -0.89
CA PHE A 177 31.63 8.73 -1.93
C PHE A 177 31.19 10.09 -1.38
N VAL A 178 31.67 11.17 -1.99
CA VAL A 178 31.27 12.54 -1.67
C VAL A 178 30.77 13.23 -2.94
N SER A 179 29.62 13.87 -2.83
CA SER A 179 29.11 14.83 -3.81
C SER A 179 29.31 16.26 -3.28
N ARG A 180 29.51 17.23 -4.18
CA ARG A 180 29.60 18.67 -3.86
C ARG A 180 28.60 19.50 -4.68
N ASP A 181 27.64 18.85 -5.27
CA ASP A 181 26.66 19.43 -6.20
C ASP A 181 25.24 18.84 -6.01
N TYR A 182 24.86 18.61 -4.74
CA TYR A 182 23.55 18.08 -4.34
C TYR A 182 23.27 16.66 -4.83
N GLY A 183 24.29 15.83 -4.99
CA GLY A 183 24.13 14.41 -5.38
C GLY A 183 24.17 14.17 -6.88
N LYS A 184 24.46 15.17 -7.73
CA LYS A 184 24.50 15.01 -9.19
C LYS A 184 25.74 14.29 -9.67
N SER A 185 26.89 14.56 -9.05
CA SER A 185 28.16 13.89 -9.33
C SER A 185 28.84 13.42 -8.04
N TRP A 186 29.66 12.36 -8.15
CA TRP A 186 30.22 11.68 -7.01
C TRP A 186 31.70 11.36 -7.20
N GLN A 187 32.46 11.55 -6.14
CA GLN A 187 33.87 11.23 -6.06
C GLN A 187 34.13 10.19 -4.96
N LYS A 188 34.75 9.08 -5.33
CA LYS A 188 35.16 8.05 -4.36
C LYS A 188 36.23 8.62 -3.43
N GLN A 189 36.03 8.45 -2.14
CA GLN A 189 36.97 8.90 -1.09
C GLN A 189 37.81 7.75 -0.56
N VAL A 190 37.18 6.67 -0.10
CA VAL A 190 37.86 5.54 0.53
C VAL A 190 37.04 4.28 0.38
N GLY A 191 37.72 3.13 0.25
CA GLY A 191 37.11 1.80 0.34
C GLY A 191 36.70 1.45 1.76
N LEU A 192 35.63 0.66 1.89
CA LEU A 192 35.08 0.23 3.17
C LEU A 192 35.22 -1.29 3.33
N ALA A 193 35.33 -1.75 4.58
CA ALA A 193 35.45 -3.18 4.88
C ALA A 193 34.14 -3.96 4.80
N GLY A 194 32.99 -3.28 4.80
CA GLY A 194 31.65 -3.86 4.69
C GLY A 194 30.65 -2.84 4.21
N VAL A 195 29.48 -3.28 3.79
CA VAL A 195 28.39 -2.39 3.31
C VAL A 195 27.75 -1.70 4.51
N PRO A 196 27.87 -0.36 4.66
CA PRO A 196 27.19 0.36 5.73
C PRO A 196 25.68 0.39 5.51
N ARG A 197 24.93 0.24 6.60
CA ARG A 197 23.47 0.38 6.64
C ARG A 197 23.05 1.77 7.11
N ARG A 198 23.94 2.47 7.85
CA ARG A 198 23.70 3.83 8.38
C ARG A 198 24.96 4.68 8.23
N LEU A 199 24.76 5.98 8.05
CA LEU A 199 25.82 6.97 7.95
C LEU A 199 25.39 8.25 8.68
N TRP A 200 26.27 8.78 9.51
CA TRP A 200 26.10 10.05 10.22
C TRP A 200 27.31 10.94 10.03
N VAL A 201 27.06 12.25 9.97
CA VAL A 201 28.11 13.28 10.01
C VAL A 201 28.11 13.85 11.42
N ASP A 202 29.24 13.87 12.07
CA ASP A 202 29.38 14.58 13.37
C ASP A 202 29.20 16.10 13.16
N PRO A 203 28.09 16.68 13.68
CA PRO A 203 27.82 18.11 13.50
C PRO A 203 28.84 19.00 14.19
N ASN A 204 29.56 18.48 15.20
CA ASN A 204 30.56 19.20 15.98
C ASN A 204 31.97 19.15 15.35
N SER A 205 32.17 18.32 14.32
CA SER A 205 33.43 18.21 13.59
C SER A 205 33.66 19.44 12.68
N ALA A 206 34.93 19.80 12.44
CA ALA A 206 35.26 20.91 11.57
C ALA A 206 34.76 20.72 10.14
N ALA A 207 34.27 21.76 9.49
CA ALA A 207 33.67 21.69 8.16
C ALA A 207 34.67 21.27 7.07
N ASP A 208 35.95 21.54 7.26
CA ASP A 208 37.04 21.15 6.36
C ASP A 208 37.63 19.77 6.68
N GLY A 209 37.19 19.16 7.77
CA GLY A 209 37.67 17.85 8.25
C GLY A 209 36.59 17.05 8.96
N ARG A 210 35.49 16.75 8.28
CA ARG A 210 34.34 16.03 8.88
C ARG A 210 34.75 14.69 9.44
N THR A 211 34.16 14.39 10.59
CA THR A 211 34.14 13.04 11.14
C THR A 211 32.84 12.37 10.77
N LEU A 212 32.93 11.20 10.16
CA LEU A 212 31.80 10.39 9.70
C LEU A 212 31.75 9.08 10.49
N PHE A 213 30.55 8.65 10.84
CA PHE A 213 30.28 7.35 11.44
C PHE A 213 29.48 6.50 10.45
N LEU A 214 30.01 5.33 10.13
CA LEU A 214 29.38 4.38 9.21
C LEU A 214 29.18 3.05 9.92
N ALA A 215 27.94 2.62 10.04
CA ALA A 215 27.61 1.34 10.67
C ALA A 215 27.31 0.28 9.63
N SER A 216 28.08 -0.81 9.65
CA SER A 216 27.78 -2.06 8.94
C SER A 216 27.19 -3.09 9.90
N GLU A 217 26.94 -4.29 9.42
CA GLU A 217 26.43 -5.39 10.23
C GLU A 217 27.37 -5.82 11.37
N HIS A 218 28.68 -5.63 11.19
CA HIS A 218 29.69 -6.16 12.09
C HIS A 218 30.67 -5.12 12.66
N ALA A 219 30.62 -3.86 12.19
CA ALA A 219 31.56 -2.85 12.62
C ALA A 219 31.01 -1.42 12.49
N ILE A 220 31.56 -0.52 13.31
CA ILE A 220 31.47 0.92 13.15
C ILE A 220 32.80 1.40 12.56
N ALA A 221 32.76 2.04 11.40
CA ALA A 221 33.86 2.78 10.82
C ALA A 221 33.76 4.27 11.18
N VAL A 222 34.83 4.84 11.72
CA VAL A 222 34.97 6.27 11.99
C VAL A 222 35.99 6.83 11.02
N ILE A 223 35.56 7.75 10.16
CA ILE A 223 36.39 8.35 9.12
C ILE A 223 36.53 9.84 9.42
N GLY A 224 37.76 10.31 9.56
CA GLY A 224 38.06 11.70 9.85
C GLY A 224 39.46 12.12 9.37
N PRO A 225 39.97 13.30 9.73
CA PRO A 225 41.30 13.76 9.34
C PRO A 225 42.43 12.80 9.69
N GLY A 226 42.25 11.99 10.75
CA GLY A 226 43.22 10.98 11.18
C GLY A 226 43.14 9.65 10.41
N GLY A 227 42.34 9.57 9.34
CA GLY A 227 42.14 8.36 8.54
C GLY A 227 40.92 7.57 8.98
N VAL A 228 40.92 6.27 8.67
CA VAL A 228 39.83 5.33 8.95
C VAL A 228 40.20 4.50 10.20
N ARG A 229 39.30 4.50 11.18
CA ARG A 229 39.34 3.57 12.33
C ARG A 229 38.10 2.67 12.28
N SER A 230 38.25 1.40 12.59
CA SER A 230 37.13 0.46 12.60
C SER A 230 37.07 -0.24 13.96
N PHE A 231 35.87 -0.29 14.53
CA PHE A 231 35.59 -0.91 15.81
C PHE A 231 34.60 -2.06 15.58
N PRO A 232 34.91 -3.28 16.01
CA PRO A 232 33.98 -4.39 15.86
C PRO A 232 32.75 -4.19 16.74
N LEU A 233 31.60 -4.64 16.23
CA LEU A 233 30.38 -4.76 17.02
C LEU A 233 30.42 -6.06 17.86
N PRO A 234 29.76 -6.08 19.02
CA PRO A 234 29.78 -7.27 19.91
C PRO A 234 29.03 -8.47 19.30
N ALA A 235 28.17 -8.23 18.32
CA ALA A 235 27.43 -9.26 17.56
C ALA A 235 27.01 -8.67 16.21
N ALA A 236 26.52 -9.52 15.30
CA ALA A 236 25.81 -9.05 14.11
C ALA A 236 24.55 -8.27 14.53
N VAL A 237 24.40 -7.03 14.03
CA VAL A 237 23.34 -6.16 14.47
C VAL A 237 22.12 -6.21 13.54
N ASN A 238 20.93 -6.16 14.16
CA ASN A 238 19.66 -5.99 13.46
C ASN A 238 19.46 -4.53 13.05
N GLU A 239 19.67 -3.62 14.03
CA GLU A 239 19.54 -2.17 13.83
C GLU A 239 20.54 -1.43 14.71
N ILE A 240 20.87 -0.19 14.30
CA ILE A 240 21.82 0.68 15.00
C ILE A 240 21.36 2.13 14.91
N SER A 241 21.52 2.86 16.01
CA SER A 241 21.21 4.30 16.09
C SER A 241 22.27 5.04 16.86
N LEU A 242 22.52 6.29 16.46
CA LEU A 242 23.56 7.14 17.01
C LEU A 242 23.04 8.54 17.27
N GLY A 243 23.45 9.15 18.40
CA GLY A 243 23.15 10.54 18.71
C GLY A 243 24.35 11.27 19.31
N PHE A 244 24.39 12.59 19.10
CA PHE A 244 25.42 13.49 19.56
C PHE A 244 24.89 14.39 20.70
N GLY A 245 25.24 14.07 21.93
CA GLY A 245 24.87 14.87 23.08
C GLY A 245 25.91 15.98 23.39
N SER A 246 25.87 16.47 24.61
CA SER A 246 26.85 17.46 25.11
C SER A 246 28.25 16.89 25.37
N GLY A 247 28.39 15.56 25.33
CA GLY A 247 29.66 14.86 25.50
C GLY A 247 30.56 14.92 24.26
N PRO A 248 31.86 14.61 24.42
CA PRO A 248 32.83 14.69 23.31
C PRO A 248 32.69 13.53 22.32
N GLN A 249 31.92 12.48 22.64
CA GLN A 249 31.72 11.32 21.83
C GLN A 249 30.23 11.01 21.69
N PRO A 250 29.77 10.42 20.57
CA PRO A 250 28.40 10.00 20.40
C PRO A 250 28.05 8.83 21.31
N THR A 251 26.76 8.74 21.65
CA THR A 251 26.17 7.50 22.19
C THR A 251 25.62 6.66 21.04
N ILE A 252 25.97 5.41 21.00
CA ILE A 252 25.56 4.46 19.97
C ILE A 252 24.80 3.31 20.63
N TYR A 253 23.64 2.98 20.05
CA TYR A 253 22.81 1.83 20.44
C TYR A 253 22.78 0.84 19.31
N ALA A 254 22.83 -0.43 19.63
CA ALA A 254 22.71 -1.52 18.67
C ALA A 254 21.81 -2.64 19.22
N THR A 255 20.98 -3.22 18.37
CA THR A 255 20.20 -4.42 18.65
C THR A 255 20.75 -5.60 17.87
N SER A 256 20.72 -6.78 18.47
CA SER A 256 21.08 -8.05 17.85
C SER A 256 20.18 -9.17 18.38
N GLU A 257 20.32 -10.37 17.86
CA GLU A 257 19.67 -11.57 18.43
C GLU A 257 20.06 -11.83 19.90
N HIS A 258 21.19 -11.25 20.37
CA HIS A 258 21.70 -11.41 21.73
C HIS A 258 21.30 -10.29 22.70
N GLY A 259 20.49 -9.31 22.22
CA GLY A 259 19.99 -8.20 23.03
C GLY A 259 20.45 -6.82 22.59
N ILE A 260 20.49 -5.88 23.53
CA ILE A 260 20.81 -4.48 23.31
C ILE A 260 22.24 -4.19 23.77
N TYR A 261 22.98 -3.42 23.00
CA TYR A 261 24.32 -2.96 23.31
C TYR A 261 24.39 -1.43 23.22
N VAL A 262 25.16 -0.80 24.11
CA VAL A 262 25.36 0.65 24.17
C VAL A 262 26.84 0.98 24.26
N SER A 263 27.30 1.92 23.47
CA SER A 263 28.64 2.51 23.52
C SER A 263 28.54 4.04 23.72
N ASN A 264 29.38 4.58 24.60
CA ASN A 264 29.51 6.04 24.84
C ASN A 264 30.89 6.55 24.42
N ASP A 265 31.66 5.81 23.67
CA ASP A 265 33.02 6.09 23.23
C ASP A 265 33.24 5.78 21.75
N ALA A 266 32.26 6.13 20.93
CA ALA A 266 32.29 5.99 19.47
C ALA A 266 32.43 4.54 18.96
N GLY A 267 31.99 3.56 19.73
CA GLY A 267 32.06 2.14 19.39
C GLY A 267 33.31 1.40 19.86
N ALA A 268 34.21 2.06 20.60
CA ALA A 268 35.42 1.44 21.10
C ALA A 268 35.14 0.37 22.18
N ASN A 269 34.18 0.63 23.06
CA ASN A 269 33.71 -0.31 24.07
C ASN A 269 32.20 -0.40 24.08
N TRP A 270 31.69 -1.59 24.37
CA TRP A 270 30.25 -1.89 24.38
C TRP A 270 29.82 -2.48 25.73
N ARG A 271 28.69 -1.99 26.23
CA ARG A 271 28.01 -2.51 27.41
C ARG A 271 26.70 -3.17 26.98
N LYS A 272 26.44 -4.38 27.45
CA LYS A 272 25.13 -5.01 27.32
C LYS A 272 24.10 -4.25 28.16
N SER A 273 22.90 -4.13 27.65
CA SER A 273 21.78 -3.44 28.29
C SER A 273 20.54 -4.33 28.22
N ASP A 274 19.92 -4.59 29.34
CA ASP A 274 18.83 -5.57 29.44
C ASP A 274 17.49 -4.89 29.70
N LEU A 275 16.44 -5.44 29.08
CA LEU A 275 15.05 -5.05 29.36
C LEU A 275 14.58 -5.63 30.69
N PRO A 276 13.57 -5.01 31.34
CA PRO A 276 12.97 -5.58 32.56
C PRO A 276 12.14 -6.82 32.20
N GLY A 277 12.64 -8.01 32.50
CA GLY A 277 12.00 -9.29 32.19
C GLY A 277 12.94 -10.27 31.50
N ALA A 278 12.39 -11.27 30.85
CA ALA A 278 13.16 -12.33 30.20
C ALA A 278 12.59 -12.71 28.83
N GLY A 279 13.45 -13.25 27.95
CA GLY A 279 13.05 -13.87 26.69
C GLY A 279 12.75 -12.91 25.54
N ALA A 280 13.07 -11.61 25.67
CA ALA A 280 12.79 -10.63 24.64
C ALA A 280 13.59 -10.87 23.36
N ASN A 281 12.89 -10.81 22.21
CA ASN A 281 13.51 -10.52 20.92
C ASN A 281 13.47 -8.99 20.71
N VAL A 282 14.59 -8.40 20.31
CA VAL A 282 14.69 -6.98 20.02
C VAL A 282 14.99 -6.75 18.55
N ARG A 283 14.35 -5.74 17.94
CA ARG A 283 14.50 -5.45 16.50
C ARG A 283 14.97 -4.04 16.24
N ALA A 284 14.04 -3.09 16.20
CA ALA A 284 14.31 -1.69 15.92
C ALA A 284 14.84 -0.97 17.14
N ILE A 285 15.75 -0.01 16.93
CA ILE A 285 16.23 0.92 17.96
C ILE A 285 16.40 2.30 17.35
N ALA A 286 15.96 3.32 18.07
CA ALA A 286 16.13 4.71 17.65
C ALA A 286 16.45 5.61 18.86
N THR A 287 17.39 6.54 18.67
CA THR A 287 17.71 7.59 19.64
C THR A 287 17.49 8.96 19.01
N SER A 288 17.26 9.97 19.85
CA SER A 288 17.26 11.35 19.42
C SER A 288 18.70 11.80 19.08
N LEU A 289 18.84 12.51 17.98
CA LEU A 289 20.17 12.97 17.55
C LEU A 289 20.84 13.89 18.57
N HIS A 290 20.07 14.75 19.25
CA HIS A 290 20.57 15.73 20.21
C HIS A 290 20.32 15.36 21.68
N HIS A 291 19.53 14.33 21.93
CA HIS A 291 19.25 13.79 23.27
C HIS A 291 19.54 12.28 23.31
N PRO A 292 20.83 11.90 23.10
CA PRO A 292 21.18 10.49 22.95
C PRO A 292 21.08 9.67 24.25
N GLU A 293 20.88 10.30 25.41
CA GLU A 293 20.52 9.64 26.65
C GLU A 293 19.15 8.95 26.56
N THR A 294 18.29 9.40 25.62
CA THR A 294 16.96 8.83 25.36
C THR A 294 16.97 7.97 24.10
N ALA A 295 16.52 6.72 24.25
CA ALA A 295 16.33 5.81 23.13
C ALA A 295 15.06 4.96 23.32
N TYR A 296 14.53 4.47 22.20
CA TYR A 296 13.40 3.56 22.14
C TYR A 296 13.83 2.28 21.42
N VAL A 297 13.42 1.13 21.94
CA VAL A 297 13.68 -0.18 21.36
C VAL A 297 12.41 -0.99 21.24
N SER A 298 12.18 -1.63 20.10
CA SER A 298 11.06 -2.55 19.95
C SER A 298 11.41 -3.92 20.48
N TYR A 299 10.42 -4.58 21.10
CA TYR A 299 10.56 -5.92 21.66
C TYR A 299 9.31 -6.76 21.40
N ASP A 300 9.50 -8.07 21.35
CA ASP A 300 8.44 -9.07 21.43
C ASP A 300 8.86 -10.22 22.37
N HIS A 301 7.90 -11.10 22.70
CA HIS A 301 8.09 -12.26 23.59
C HIS A 301 8.70 -11.92 24.96
N LEU A 302 8.63 -10.67 25.41
CA LEU A 302 9.17 -10.26 26.71
C LEU A 302 8.23 -10.72 27.83
N THR A 303 8.72 -11.61 28.67
CA THR A 303 7.97 -12.09 29.85
C THR A 303 8.25 -11.21 31.05
N VAL A 304 7.19 -10.57 31.58
CA VAL A 304 7.21 -9.79 32.82
C VAL A 304 6.05 -10.24 33.69
N ASP A 305 6.32 -10.61 34.94
CA ASP A 305 5.31 -11.08 35.91
C ASP A 305 4.46 -12.26 35.41
N GLY A 306 5.07 -13.12 34.57
CA GLY A 306 4.41 -14.32 34.01
C GLY A 306 3.56 -14.07 32.77
N GLU A 307 3.46 -12.81 32.29
CA GLU A 307 2.77 -12.45 31.04
C GLU A 307 3.77 -12.13 29.92
N SER A 308 3.46 -12.54 28.69
CA SER A 308 4.24 -12.22 27.49
C SER A 308 3.76 -10.92 26.85
N TRP A 309 4.68 -10.01 26.60
CA TRP A 309 4.42 -8.68 26.07
C TRP A 309 5.20 -8.40 24.79
N MET A 310 4.66 -7.50 23.97
CA MET A 310 5.29 -6.90 22.80
C MET A 310 5.07 -5.39 22.81
N GLY A 311 5.92 -4.66 22.11
CA GLY A 311 5.81 -3.22 21.96
C GLY A 311 7.15 -2.50 21.97
N VAL A 312 7.24 -1.40 22.73
CA VAL A 312 8.40 -0.51 22.79
C VAL A 312 8.82 -0.25 24.24
N ALA A 313 10.10 -0.33 24.51
CA ALA A 313 10.72 0.14 25.75
C ALA A 313 11.50 1.44 25.49
N LYS A 314 11.59 2.31 26.49
CA LYS A 314 12.30 3.59 26.48
C LYS A 314 13.34 3.63 27.60
N THR A 315 14.51 4.13 27.28
CA THR A 315 15.51 4.59 28.26
C THR A 315 15.63 6.12 28.24
N THR A 316 16.04 6.71 29.34
CA THR A 316 16.39 8.14 29.49
C THR A 316 17.76 8.34 30.15
N ASN A 317 18.55 7.27 30.27
CA ASN A 317 19.86 7.26 30.93
C ASN A 317 20.87 6.40 30.16
N SER A 318 20.87 6.53 28.85
CA SER A 318 21.79 5.82 27.95
C SER A 318 21.74 4.30 28.10
N GLY A 319 20.52 3.73 28.31
CA GLY A 319 20.32 2.29 28.43
C GLY A 319 20.78 1.70 29.75
N ALA A 320 20.96 2.50 30.82
CA ALA A 320 21.17 1.94 32.14
C ALA A 320 19.91 1.22 32.64
N ASP A 321 18.75 1.82 32.40
CA ASP A 321 17.42 1.26 32.71
C ASP A 321 16.49 1.46 31.52
N TRP A 322 15.50 0.54 31.41
CA TRP A 322 14.45 0.58 30.41
C TRP A 322 13.07 0.50 31.07
N LYS A 323 12.13 1.27 30.54
CA LYS A 323 10.71 1.24 30.94
C LYS A 323 9.88 0.84 29.72
N LEU A 324 8.91 -0.10 29.89
CA LEU A 324 7.98 -0.45 28.84
C LEU A 324 6.99 0.70 28.66
N VAL A 325 6.97 1.28 27.46
CA VAL A 325 6.17 2.47 27.10
C VAL A 325 5.10 2.20 26.04
N TRP A 326 5.23 1.11 25.30
CA TRP A 326 4.16 0.53 24.50
C TRP A 326 4.09 -0.93 24.91
N LYS A 327 2.91 -1.34 25.40
CA LYS A 327 2.76 -2.65 26.01
C LYS A 327 1.45 -3.27 25.55
N GLU A 328 1.58 -4.29 24.71
CA GLU A 328 0.48 -5.07 24.18
C GLU A 328 0.69 -6.56 24.47
N SER A 329 -0.41 -7.28 24.64
CA SER A 329 -0.48 -8.74 24.66
C SER A 329 -1.72 -9.16 23.88
N ASP A 330 -1.92 -10.45 23.66
CA ASP A 330 -3.11 -10.97 22.97
C ASP A 330 -4.44 -10.59 23.65
N VAL A 331 -4.39 -10.19 24.93
CA VAL A 331 -5.58 -9.88 25.74
C VAL A 331 -5.61 -8.44 26.24
N ALA A 332 -4.57 -7.64 26.02
CA ALA A 332 -4.49 -6.28 26.54
C ALA A 332 -3.66 -5.34 25.66
N ALA A 333 -4.27 -4.23 25.26
CA ALA A 333 -3.58 -3.05 24.74
C ALA A 333 -3.91 -1.88 25.67
N LYS A 334 -2.95 -1.46 26.52
CA LYS A 334 -3.27 -0.55 27.63
C LYS A 334 -3.08 0.92 27.35
N ASN A 335 -2.25 1.28 26.37
CA ASN A 335 -1.92 2.66 26.03
C ASN A 335 -1.84 2.91 24.53
N VAL A 336 -2.56 2.11 23.74
CA VAL A 336 -2.70 2.22 22.30
C VAL A 336 -4.10 2.71 21.97
N ASN A 337 -4.21 3.80 21.23
CA ASN A 337 -5.46 4.44 20.86
C ASN A 337 -5.69 4.39 19.36
N ASP A 338 -6.97 4.27 18.97
CA ASP A 338 -7.43 4.37 17.57
C ASP A 338 -6.76 3.38 16.60
N ALA A 339 -6.43 2.18 17.09
CA ALA A 339 -5.79 1.13 16.31
C ALA A 339 -6.78 0.01 15.98
N TRP A 340 -7.62 0.20 14.94
CA TRP A 340 -8.61 -0.81 14.51
C TRP A 340 -7.98 -2.16 14.19
N ILE A 341 -6.74 -2.18 13.71
CA ILE A 341 -5.99 -3.40 13.43
C ILE A 341 -5.78 -4.20 14.73
N THR A 342 -5.34 -3.54 15.78
CA THR A 342 -5.21 -4.17 17.11
C THR A 342 -6.56 -4.66 17.64
N GLU A 343 -7.62 -3.87 17.50
CA GLU A 343 -8.97 -4.24 17.96
C GLU A 343 -9.50 -5.47 17.22
N ARG A 344 -9.18 -5.60 15.93
CA ARG A 344 -9.70 -6.67 15.08
C ARG A 344 -8.86 -7.95 15.12
N PHE A 345 -7.56 -7.81 14.99
CA PHE A 345 -6.64 -8.94 14.77
C PHE A 345 -5.82 -9.30 16.03
N GLY A 346 -5.81 -8.43 17.03
CA GLY A 346 -4.94 -8.54 18.19
C GLY A 346 -3.56 -7.90 17.95
N ALA A 347 -2.81 -7.72 19.01
CA ALA A 347 -1.51 -7.06 19.00
C ALA A 347 -0.47 -7.78 18.13
N GLY A 348 -0.50 -9.11 18.09
CA GLY A 348 0.47 -9.93 17.39
C GLY A 348 0.41 -9.86 15.87
N TRP A 349 -0.66 -9.33 15.28
CA TRP A 349 -0.82 -9.31 13.83
C TRP A 349 0.23 -8.45 13.12
N GLY A 350 0.60 -7.31 13.70
CA GLY A 350 1.60 -6.40 13.13
C GLY A 350 3.05 -6.77 13.42
N GLU A 351 3.33 -7.80 14.19
CA GLU A 351 4.66 -8.31 14.56
C GLU A 351 5.56 -7.38 15.39
N ASN A 352 5.11 -6.49 16.18
CA ASN A 352 5.84 -5.41 16.86
C ASN A 352 6.36 -4.31 15.90
N PRO A 353 6.79 -3.15 16.40
CA PRO A 353 7.44 -2.15 15.55
C PRO A 353 8.71 -2.67 14.87
N LEU A 354 8.65 -2.71 13.53
CA LEU A 354 9.78 -3.12 12.68
C LEU A 354 10.78 -1.99 12.50
N ASN A 355 10.28 -0.72 12.52
CA ASN A 355 11.10 0.48 12.51
C ASN A 355 10.63 1.48 13.56
N LEU A 356 11.58 2.22 14.09
CA LEU A 356 11.38 3.32 15.03
C LEU A 356 12.12 4.57 14.56
N THR A 357 11.57 5.74 14.89
CA THR A 357 12.27 7.02 14.76
C THR A 357 11.91 7.92 15.93
N VAL A 358 12.86 8.76 16.33
CA VAL A 358 12.71 9.74 17.40
C VAL A 358 13.05 11.13 16.85
N ALA A 359 12.26 12.14 17.22
CA ALA A 359 12.52 13.49 16.76
C ALA A 359 13.86 14.00 17.31
N GLN A 360 14.61 14.71 16.47
CA GLN A 360 15.97 15.16 16.81
C GLN A 360 16.00 16.13 17.98
N GLN A 361 14.97 16.99 18.10
CA GLN A 361 14.87 18.06 19.09
C GLN A 361 13.92 17.74 20.25
N ASP A 362 13.11 16.70 20.11
CA ASP A 362 12.12 16.30 21.14
C ASP A 362 12.12 14.77 21.31
N ALA A 363 12.85 14.32 22.29
CA ALA A 363 12.97 12.90 22.59
C ALA A 363 11.67 12.25 23.12
N ASN A 364 10.58 13.01 23.31
CA ASN A 364 9.28 12.47 23.67
C ASN A 364 8.40 12.17 22.45
N LEU A 365 8.79 12.68 21.29
CA LEU A 365 8.08 12.43 20.05
C LEU A 365 8.76 11.31 19.25
N ALA A 366 8.03 10.25 19.03
CA ALA A 366 8.51 9.08 18.28
C ALA A 366 7.40 8.46 17.41
N TYR A 367 7.82 7.77 16.36
CA TYR A 367 6.96 6.94 15.54
C TYR A 367 7.47 5.50 15.53
N GLY A 368 6.52 4.56 15.46
CA GLY A 368 6.77 3.15 15.26
C GLY A 368 5.91 2.61 14.13
N THR A 369 6.48 1.82 13.23
CA THR A 369 5.78 1.20 12.10
C THR A 369 5.93 -0.31 12.14
N ASP A 370 4.89 -1.03 11.73
CA ASP A 370 4.88 -2.49 11.62
C ASP A 370 4.20 -2.97 10.33
N LEU A 371 3.83 -4.24 10.26
CA LEU A 371 3.21 -4.83 9.06
C LEU A 371 1.80 -4.33 8.76
N GLY A 372 1.25 -3.41 9.54
CA GLY A 372 -0.10 -2.87 9.29
C GLY A 372 -0.35 -1.50 9.88
N ARG A 373 0.48 -1.06 10.83
CA ARG A 373 0.23 0.12 11.63
C ARG A 373 1.34 1.15 11.50
N THR A 374 0.98 2.41 11.62
CA THR A 374 1.88 3.54 11.91
C THR A 374 1.38 4.24 13.14
N MET A 375 2.18 4.20 14.20
CA MET A 375 1.82 4.68 15.53
C MET A 375 2.73 5.83 15.93
N ARG A 376 2.17 6.79 16.69
CA ARG A 376 2.88 7.99 17.15
C ARG A 376 2.70 8.17 18.65
N THR A 377 3.76 8.54 19.33
CA THR A 377 3.72 9.14 20.67
C THR A 377 4.23 10.58 20.62
N ALA A 378 3.69 11.45 21.48
CA ALA A 378 4.16 12.80 21.70
C ALA A 378 4.37 13.11 23.19
N ASP A 379 4.24 12.09 24.05
CA ASP A 379 4.34 12.19 25.49
C ASP A 379 5.37 11.21 26.08
N GLY A 380 6.32 10.83 25.25
CA GLY A 380 7.41 9.93 25.65
C GLY A 380 6.97 8.48 25.83
N GLY A 381 5.89 8.09 25.18
CA GLY A 381 5.37 6.75 25.20
C GLY A 381 4.32 6.49 26.29
N ALA A 382 3.83 7.53 26.99
CA ALA A 382 2.71 7.36 27.91
C ALA A 382 1.45 6.91 27.15
N THR A 383 1.26 7.47 25.94
CA THR A 383 0.24 7.02 25.00
C THR A 383 0.81 6.87 23.59
N TRP A 384 0.24 5.94 22.81
CA TRP A 384 0.48 5.75 21.40
C TRP A 384 -0.82 5.80 20.64
N ALA A 385 -0.89 6.63 19.59
CA ALA A 385 -2.07 6.79 18.76
C ALA A 385 -1.79 6.35 17.33
N ALA A 386 -2.77 5.71 16.70
CA ALA A 386 -2.74 5.43 15.27
C ALA A 386 -2.75 6.73 14.48
N VAL A 387 -1.90 6.81 13.45
CA VAL A 387 -1.83 7.94 12.51
C VAL A 387 -2.10 7.49 11.07
N TYR A 388 -2.67 6.30 10.88
CA TYR A 388 -3.09 5.78 9.59
C TYR A 388 -4.61 5.77 9.43
N SER A 389 -5.33 5.83 10.55
CA SER A 389 -6.78 5.69 10.62
C SER A 389 -7.34 6.55 11.75
N ARG A 390 -8.61 6.93 11.62
CA ARG A 390 -9.35 7.59 12.70
C ARG A 390 -10.71 6.93 12.88
N ARG A 391 -11.19 6.90 14.11
CA ARG A 391 -12.56 6.52 14.42
C ARG A 391 -13.51 7.65 14.02
N VAL A 392 -14.54 7.34 13.26
CA VAL A 392 -15.56 8.31 12.79
C VAL A 392 -16.82 8.20 13.65
N ASN A 393 -17.20 6.98 14.01
CA ASN A 393 -18.35 6.66 14.85
C ASN A 393 -18.04 5.41 15.70
N ASP A 394 -18.99 4.93 16.48
CA ASP A 394 -18.79 3.82 17.42
C ASP A 394 -18.20 2.55 16.78
N ALA A 395 -18.44 2.31 15.50
CA ALA A 395 -17.99 1.11 14.82
C ALA A 395 -17.16 1.37 13.54
N GLY A 396 -17.11 2.62 13.08
CA GLY A 396 -16.57 2.97 11.76
C GLY A 396 -15.25 3.71 11.82
N TRP A 397 -14.37 3.38 10.87
CA TRP A 397 -13.04 3.93 10.69
C TRP A 397 -12.90 4.60 9.34
N SER A 398 -12.08 5.62 9.25
CA SER A 398 -11.75 6.29 8.01
C SER A 398 -10.24 6.44 7.89
N SER A 399 -9.73 6.29 6.69
CA SER A 399 -8.34 6.53 6.36
C SER A 399 -7.92 7.98 6.64
N LEU A 400 -6.66 8.13 7.03
CA LEU A 400 -5.96 9.42 7.09
C LEU A 400 -5.07 9.64 5.87
N GLY A 401 -5.22 8.81 4.82
CA GLY A 401 -4.43 8.88 3.60
C GLY A 401 -3.25 7.89 3.56
N LEU A 402 -3.05 7.11 4.62
CA LEU A 402 -2.01 6.11 4.72
C LEU A 402 -2.65 4.72 4.57
N ASP A 403 -2.74 4.27 3.33
CA ASP A 403 -3.36 3.00 2.93
C ASP A 403 -2.38 2.20 2.08
N VAL A 404 -2.15 0.95 2.43
CA VAL A 404 -1.10 0.12 1.83
C VAL A 404 -1.64 -1.15 1.19
N THR A 405 -2.90 -1.51 1.45
CA THR A 405 -3.43 -2.82 1.08
C THR A 405 -3.92 -2.85 -0.37
N THR A 406 -3.70 -3.98 -1.05
CA THR A 406 -4.29 -4.26 -2.38
C THR A 406 -5.80 -4.44 -2.27
N SER A 407 -6.54 -3.80 -3.19
CA SER A 407 -7.99 -3.92 -3.30
C SER A 407 -8.39 -4.51 -4.66
N TYR A 408 -9.35 -5.45 -4.65
CA TYR A 408 -9.83 -6.12 -5.85
C TYR A 408 -11.08 -5.50 -6.44
N GLY A 409 -11.91 -4.86 -5.62
CA GLY A 409 -13.13 -4.23 -6.06
C GLY A 409 -13.75 -3.34 -5.01
N ILE A 410 -14.55 -2.38 -5.46
CA ILE A 410 -15.57 -1.70 -4.68
C ILE A 410 -16.93 -2.10 -5.24
N HIS A 411 -17.88 -2.40 -4.38
CA HIS A 411 -19.17 -2.96 -4.74
C HIS A 411 -20.29 -2.18 -4.06
N PHE A 412 -21.39 -1.96 -4.78
CA PHE A 412 -22.53 -1.15 -4.33
C PHE A 412 -23.75 -2.03 -4.18
N ASP A 413 -24.44 -1.91 -3.03
CA ASP A 413 -25.71 -2.60 -2.80
C ASP A 413 -26.77 -2.05 -3.78
N PRO A 414 -27.41 -2.89 -4.60
CA PRO A 414 -28.40 -2.45 -5.59
C PRO A 414 -29.64 -1.82 -4.97
N PHE A 415 -29.91 -2.03 -3.67
CA PHE A 415 -31.05 -1.45 -2.96
C PHE A 415 -30.69 -0.17 -2.16
N ASP A 416 -29.40 0.06 -1.93
CA ASP A 416 -28.89 1.21 -1.22
C ASP A 416 -27.43 1.49 -1.63
N PRO A 417 -27.18 2.33 -2.64
CA PRO A 417 -25.83 2.63 -3.12
C PRO A 417 -24.88 3.27 -2.09
N LYS A 418 -25.43 3.77 -0.97
CA LYS A 418 -24.60 4.22 0.16
C LYS A 418 -23.98 3.06 0.93
N ARG A 419 -24.59 1.88 0.83
CA ARG A 419 -23.96 0.67 1.34
C ARG A 419 -22.94 0.17 0.32
N GLN A 420 -21.69 0.29 0.70
CA GLN A 420 -20.54 -0.01 -0.14
C GLN A 420 -19.68 -1.07 0.52
N PHE A 421 -18.97 -1.86 -0.29
CA PHE A 421 -18.03 -2.86 0.19
C PHE A 421 -16.73 -2.75 -0.56
N ILE A 422 -15.60 -2.83 0.15
CA ILE A 422 -14.28 -2.97 -0.47
C ILE A 422 -13.76 -4.37 -0.18
N THR A 423 -13.36 -5.06 -1.23
CA THR A 423 -12.70 -6.37 -1.15
C THR A 423 -11.20 -6.19 -1.15
N TYR A 424 -10.55 -6.65 -0.08
CA TYR A 424 -9.12 -6.49 0.15
C TYR A 424 -8.38 -7.83 0.23
N THR A 425 -7.11 -7.79 -0.06
CA THR A 425 -6.14 -8.74 0.45
C THR A 425 -5.78 -8.39 1.91
N ASP A 426 -5.21 -9.31 2.68
CA ASP A 426 -4.70 -9.19 4.04
C ASP A 426 -5.69 -8.73 5.12
N ILE A 427 -6.66 -7.91 4.78
CA ILE A 427 -7.66 -7.39 5.73
C ILE A 427 -9.12 -7.79 5.41
N GLY A 428 -9.32 -8.56 4.32
CA GLY A 428 -10.60 -9.17 3.95
C GLY A 428 -11.65 -8.19 3.44
N LEU A 429 -12.85 -8.18 4.00
CA LEU A 429 -13.99 -7.39 3.54
C LEU A 429 -14.30 -6.25 4.50
N PHE A 430 -14.44 -5.06 3.96
CA PHE A 430 -14.94 -3.89 4.69
C PHE A 430 -16.25 -3.38 4.10
N ARG A 431 -17.12 -2.86 4.98
CA ARG A 431 -18.44 -2.35 4.65
C ARG A 431 -18.60 -0.92 5.14
N SER A 432 -19.18 -0.06 4.31
CA SER A 432 -19.70 1.26 4.66
C SER A 432 -21.21 1.27 4.58
N GLU A 433 -21.88 2.01 5.44
CA GLU A 433 -23.33 2.28 5.42
C GLU A 433 -23.63 3.76 5.13
N ASP A 434 -22.60 4.58 4.95
CA ASP A 434 -22.70 6.04 4.89
C ASP A 434 -22.05 6.66 3.63
N GLY A 435 -21.92 5.86 2.55
CA GLY A 435 -21.38 6.32 1.29
C GLY A 435 -19.87 6.45 1.29
N GLY A 436 -19.16 5.61 2.05
CA GLY A 436 -17.71 5.57 2.10
C GLY A 436 -17.06 6.53 3.09
N LEU A 437 -17.85 7.19 3.95
CA LEU A 437 -17.32 8.08 4.99
C LEU A 437 -16.68 7.32 6.14
N SER A 438 -17.24 6.15 6.47
CA SER A 438 -16.68 5.25 7.48
C SER A 438 -16.79 3.78 7.06
N TRP A 439 -15.86 2.97 7.54
CA TRP A 439 -15.71 1.57 7.17
C TRP A 439 -15.63 0.66 8.39
N THR A 440 -16.36 -0.43 8.35
CA THR A 440 -16.37 -1.46 9.39
C THR A 440 -16.00 -2.80 8.77
N SER A 441 -15.25 -3.62 9.50
CA SER A 441 -14.97 -4.99 9.07
C SER A 441 -16.26 -5.78 8.84
N SER A 442 -16.33 -6.52 7.74
CA SER A 442 -17.50 -7.30 7.30
C SER A 442 -17.14 -8.78 7.13
N THR A 443 -16.48 -9.38 8.13
CA THR A 443 -16.02 -10.78 8.07
C THR A 443 -16.56 -11.63 9.21
N ALA A 444 -17.54 -11.14 9.99
CA ALA A 444 -18.14 -11.92 11.08
C ALA A 444 -18.81 -13.18 10.52
N GLY A 445 -18.37 -14.37 10.99
CA GLY A 445 -18.84 -15.66 10.51
C GLY A 445 -18.14 -16.24 9.28
N VAL A 446 -17.23 -15.49 8.63
CA VAL A 446 -16.29 -16.07 7.66
C VAL A 446 -15.33 -16.99 8.42
N PRO A 447 -15.02 -18.21 7.93
CA PRO A 447 -14.02 -19.07 8.55
C PRO A 447 -12.71 -18.33 8.77
N ARG A 448 -12.11 -18.47 9.97
CA ARG A 448 -10.92 -17.70 10.36
C ARG A 448 -9.79 -17.82 9.34
N GLU A 449 -9.60 -19.01 8.78
CA GLU A 449 -8.57 -19.28 7.77
C GLU A 449 -8.84 -18.59 6.44
N TRP A 450 -10.07 -18.13 6.15
CA TRP A 450 -10.43 -17.47 4.89
C TRP A 450 -10.55 -15.95 5.01
N MET A 451 -10.44 -15.41 6.23
CA MET A 451 -10.65 -13.98 6.51
C MET A 451 -9.57 -13.06 5.94
N ASN A 452 -8.44 -13.62 5.52
CA ASN A 452 -7.31 -12.83 5.04
C ASN A 452 -7.67 -12.07 3.76
N THR A 453 -8.32 -12.73 2.80
CA THR A 453 -8.61 -12.11 1.50
C THR A 453 -10.05 -12.37 1.08
N THR A 454 -10.75 -11.31 0.70
CA THR A 454 -12.00 -11.40 -0.05
C THR A 454 -11.75 -10.93 -1.47
N TYR A 455 -11.92 -11.79 -2.46
CA TYR A 455 -11.65 -11.46 -3.86
C TYR A 455 -12.84 -10.79 -4.55
N TRP A 456 -14.06 -11.24 -4.26
CA TRP A 456 -15.26 -10.74 -4.92
C TRP A 456 -16.50 -10.93 -4.07
N ILE A 457 -17.53 -10.12 -4.34
CA ILE A 457 -18.88 -10.30 -3.80
C ILE A 457 -19.90 -10.12 -4.93
N VAL A 458 -21.06 -10.76 -4.77
CA VAL A 458 -22.22 -10.57 -5.64
C VAL A 458 -23.48 -10.42 -4.80
N PHE A 459 -24.34 -9.50 -5.19
CA PHE A 459 -25.63 -9.24 -4.54
C PHE A 459 -26.75 -9.98 -5.26
N ASP A 460 -27.78 -10.43 -4.52
CA ASP A 460 -29.05 -10.81 -5.13
C ASP A 460 -29.82 -9.54 -5.54
N PRO A 461 -30.06 -9.30 -6.85
CA PRO A 461 -30.70 -8.08 -7.29
C PRO A 461 -32.19 -7.96 -6.93
N LYS A 462 -32.80 -9.03 -6.39
CA LYS A 462 -34.21 -9.09 -6.03
C LYS A 462 -34.47 -9.32 -4.55
N VAL A 463 -33.43 -9.63 -3.75
CA VAL A 463 -33.56 -9.90 -2.30
C VAL A 463 -32.60 -9.01 -1.54
N ARG A 464 -33.15 -7.99 -0.89
CA ARG A 464 -32.37 -7.05 -0.06
C ARG A 464 -31.57 -7.81 0.99
N GLY A 465 -30.28 -7.48 1.12
CA GLY A 465 -29.37 -8.05 2.09
C GLY A 465 -28.81 -9.43 1.77
N ARG A 466 -29.32 -10.10 0.73
CA ARG A 466 -28.75 -11.37 0.28
C ARG A 466 -27.56 -11.14 -0.64
N MET A 467 -26.44 -11.79 -0.29
CA MET A 467 -25.21 -11.67 -1.04
C MET A 467 -24.28 -12.85 -0.78
N TRP A 468 -23.32 -13.05 -1.66
CA TRP A 468 -22.30 -14.09 -1.53
C TRP A 468 -20.92 -13.46 -1.69
N SER A 469 -19.94 -13.97 -0.95
CA SER A 469 -18.52 -13.60 -1.07
C SER A 469 -17.68 -14.82 -1.40
N VAL A 470 -16.58 -14.58 -2.10
CA VAL A 470 -15.52 -15.56 -2.34
C VAL A 470 -14.28 -15.12 -1.60
N ASN A 471 -13.72 -16.05 -0.83
CA ASN A 471 -12.69 -15.77 0.15
C ASN A 471 -11.55 -16.78 0.03
N SER A 472 -10.35 -16.38 0.49
CA SER A 472 -9.18 -17.25 0.51
C SER A 472 -8.22 -16.91 1.65
N TYR A 473 -7.51 -17.92 2.13
CA TYR A 473 -6.30 -17.75 2.93
C TYR A 473 -5.17 -17.12 2.09
N THR A 474 -5.07 -17.55 0.82
CA THR A 474 -4.02 -17.08 -0.09
C THR A 474 -4.39 -15.71 -0.64
N HIS A 475 -3.51 -14.77 -0.45
CA HIS A 475 -3.62 -13.40 -0.96
C HIS A 475 -2.91 -13.25 -2.32
N ASP A 476 -3.09 -12.11 -2.98
CA ASP A 476 -2.41 -11.71 -4.21
C ASP A 476 -2.52 -12.66 -5.41
N LEU A 477 -3.56 -13.51 -5.46
CA LEU A 477 -3.85 -14.23 -6.70
C LEU A 477 -4.32 -13.26 -7.78
N PRO A 478 -4.01 -13.46 -9.04
CA PRO A 478 -3.28 -14.58 -9.64
C PRO A 478 -1.78 -14.31 -9.81
N ARG A 479 -1.11 -13.69 -8.86
CA ARG A 479 0.30 -13.32 -8.98
C ARG A 479 1.21 -14.53 -8.95
N PRO A 480 2.24 -14.57 -9.80
CA PRO A 480 3.14 -15.72 -9.89
C PRO A 480 3.77 -16.13 -8.57
N LYS A 481 4.13 -15.17 -7.70
CA LYS A 481 4.75 -15.47 -6.39
C LYS A 481 3.87 -16.34 -5.49
N MET A 482 2.54 -16.25 -5.64
CA MET A 482 1.59 -16.93 -4.76
C MET A 482 1.39 -18.40 -5.09
N TRP A 483 1.65 -18.84 -6.32
CA TRP A 483 1.57 -20.26 -6.67
C TRP A 483 2.92 -20.91 -6.99
N ARG A 484 3.98 -20.13 -7.01
CA ARG A 484 5.33 -20.64 -7.12
C ARG A 484 5.60 -21.58 -5.95
N HIS A 485 5.90 -22.85 -6.23
CA HIS A 485 6.11 -23.89 -5.22
C HIS A 485 4.87 -24.31 -4.40
N ASN A 486 3.68 -23.81 -4.71
CA ASN A 486 2.47 -24.21 -4.02
C ASN A 486 1.68 -25.24 -4.83
N SER A 487 1.19 -26.28 -4.16
CA SER A 487 0.19 -27.20 -4.68
C SER A 487 -1.20 -26.58 -4.58
N VAL A 488 -2.10 -26.94 -5.47
CA VAL A 488 -3.55 -26.59 -5.39
C VAL A 488 -4.20 -26.96 -4.05
N LEU A 489 -3.65 -27.92 -3.34
CA LEU A 489 -4.10 -28.34 -2.00
C LEU A 489 -3.81 -27.30 -0.92
N HIS A 490 -2.97 -26.33 -1.18
CA HIS A 490 -2.65 -25.25 -0.25
C HIS A 490 -3.54 -24.02 -0.39
N TYR A 491 -4.34 -23.94 -1.46
CA TYR A 491 -5.27 -22.82 -1.67
C TYR A 491 -6.54 -23.04 -0.88
N LYS A 492 -6.56 -22.57 0.36
CA LYS A 492 -7.72 -22.61 1.24
C LYS A 492 -8.68 -21.47 0.96
N GLY A 493 -9.96 -21.74 1.05
CA GLY A 493 -11.00 -20.75 0.82
C GLY A 493 -12.28 -21.37 0.34
N GLY A 494 -13.21 -20.53 -0.06
CA GLY A 494 -14.52 -20.93 -0.53
C GLY A 494 -15.52 -19.79 -0.58
N VAL A 495 -16.81 -20.15 -0.49
CA VAL A 495 -17.94 -19.25 -0.58
C VAL A 495 -18.58 -19.05 0.79
N CYS A 496 -18.91 -17.79 1.11
CA CYS A 496 -19.77 -17.46 2.22
C CYS A 496 -21.03 -16.73 1.72
N ARG A 497 -22.14 -16.88 2.42
CA ARG A 497 -23.41 -16.21 2.17
C ARG A 497 -23.80 -15.33 3.33
N SER A 498 -24.37 -14.17 3.02
CA SER A 498 -25.05 -13.28 3.97
C SER A 498 -26.50 -13.06 3.52
N ASP A 499 -27.39 -12.92 4.47
CA ASP A 499 -28.79 -12.53 4.25
C ASP A 499 -29.15 -11.22 5.00
N ASP A 500 -28.16 -10.56 5.62
CA ASP A 500 -28.35 -9.35 6.45
C ASP A 500 -27.51 -8.16 5.99
N GLY A 501 -27.09 -8.14 4.72
CA GLY A 501 -26.32 -7.07 4.12
C GLY A 501 -24.86 -7.07 4.55
N GLY A 502 -24.28 -8.26 4.70
CA GLY A 502 -22.86 -8.46 5.01
C GLY A 502 -22.48 -8.22 6.47
N LYS A 503 -23.47 -8.16 7.39
CA LYS A 503 -23.17 -8.06 8.83
C LYS A 503 -22.66 -9.37 9.38
N ASN A 504 -23.30 -10.47 8.96
CA ASN A 504 -22.90 -11.82 9.31
C ASN A 504 -22.84 -12.70 8.06
N TRP A 505 -21.91 -13.63 8.08
CA TRP A 505 -21.66 -14.56 7.01
C TRP A 505 -21.79 -16.00 7.51
N THR A 506 -22.22 -16.88 6.63
CA THR A 506 -22.28 -18.33 6.88
C THR A 506 -21.55 -19.02 5.75
N GLU A 507 -20.72 -19.99 6.05
CA GLU A 507 -20.09 -20.85 5.05
C GLU A 507 -21.13 -21.48 4.14
N SER A 508 -20.86 -21.46 2.84
CA SER A 508 -21.76 -21.91 1.76
C SER A 508 -20.96 -22.74 0.75
N ASN A 509 -20.33 -23.83 1.22
CA ASN A 509 -19.27 -24.53 0.49
C ASN A 509 -19.51 -26.03 0.28
N VAL A 510 -20.71 -26.54 0.56
CA VAL A 510 -21.03 -27.98 0.46
C VAL A 510 -20.85 -28.48 -0.98
N GLY A 511 -20.04 -29.52 -1.19
CA GLY A 511 -19.73 -30.09 -2.50
C GLY A 511 -18.66 -29.36 -3.29
N MET A 512 -18.06 -28.30 -2.72
CA MET A 512 -16.88 -27.62 -3.28
C MET A 512 -15.63 -28.08 -2.51
N ASP A 513 -14.61 -28.46 -3.25
CA ASP A 513 -13.29 -28.66 -2.65
C ASP A 513 -12.77 -27.32 -2.10
N GLU A 514 -12.08 -27.36 -0.99
CA GLU A 514 -11.42 -26.17 -0.45
C GLU A 514 -10.45 -25.61 -1.50
N THR A 515 -10.62 -24.33 -1.83
CA THR A 515 -9.83 -23.66 -2.88
C THR A 515 -9.81 -22.16 -2.65
N GLY A 516 -8.81 -21.48 -3.20
CA GLY A 516 -8.85 -20.02 -3.35
C GLY A 516 -9.98 -19.64 -4.30
N ALA A 517 -11.16 -19.31 -3.77
CA ALA A 517 -12.27 -18.85 -4.60
C ALA A 517 -12.01 -17.37 -4.99
N THR A 518 -11.94 -17.09 -6.30
CA THR A 518 -11.47 -15.79 -6.81
C THR A 518 -12.55 -14.93 -7.44
N HIS A 519 -13.61 -15.54 -7.96
CA HIS A 519 -14.73 -14.81 -8.56
C HIS A 519 -16.05 -15.56 -8.43
N ILE A 520 -17.13 -14.82 -8.29
CA ILE A 520 -18.50 -15.38 -8.25
C ILE A 520 -19.42 -14.59 -9.16
N LEU A 521 -20.23 -15.32 -9.94
CA LEU A 521 -21.31 -14.78 -10.76
C LEU A 521 -22.65 -15.31 -10.30
N LEU A 522 -23.68 -14.47 -10.33
CA LEU A 522 -25.07 -14.86 -10.18
C LEU A 522 -25.77 -14.73 -11.53
N ASP A 523 -26.54 -15.76 -11.92
CA ASP A 523 -27.47 -15.63 -13.04
C ASP A 523 -28.71 -14.85 -12.60
N PRO A 524 -28.89 -13.58 -13.05
CA PRO A 524 -29.99 -12.74 -12.61
C PRO A 524 -31.35 -13.22 -13.08
N THR A 525 -31.39 -14.12 -14.08
CA THR A 525 -32.63 -14.69 -14.65
C THR A 525 -33.12 -15.92 -13.88
N SER A 526 -32.27 -16.50 -13.02
CA SER A 526 -32.60 -17.67 -12.22
C SER A 526 -33.67 -17.36 -11.15
N PRO A 527 -34.49 -18.39 -10.76
CA PRO A 527 -35.49 -18.22 -9.71
C PRO A 527 -34.89 -17.73 -8.39
N VAL A 528 -35.65 -16.88 -7.67
CA VAL A 528 -35.20 -16.28 -6.40
C VAL A 528 -34.89 -17.29 -5.29
N ASP A 529 -35.64 -18.38 -5.28
CA ASP A 529 -35.52 -19.49 -4.33
C ASP A 529 -34.50 -20.57 -4.75
N ALA A 530 -34.05 -20.52 -6.01
CA ALA A 530 -33.08 -21.43 -6.61
C ALA A 530 -32.09 -20.67 -7.50
N ARG A 531 -31.36 -19.72 -6.89
CA ARG A 531 -30.34 -18.91 -7.60
C ARG A 531 -29.27 -19.81 -8.20
N VAL A 532 -28.98 -19.58 -9.48
CA VAL A 532 -27.85 -20.20 -10.15
C VAL A 532 -26.62 -19.30 -9.96
N LEU A 533 -25.56 -19.90 -9.44
CA LEU A 533 -24.29 -19.25 -9.16
C LEU A 533 -23.14 -20.02 -9.79
N TYR A 534 -22.10 -19.30 -10.19
CA TYR A 534 -20.85 -19.87 -10.72
C TYR A 534 -19.67 -19.29 -9.96
N VAL A 535 -18.70 -20.13 -9.61
CA VAL A 535 -17.50 -19.74 -8.86
C VAL A 535 -16.25 -20.19 -9.58
N ALA A 536 -15.29 -19.28 -9.72
CA ALA A 536 -13.94 -19.60 -10.15
C ALA A 536 -13.11 -20.08 -8.94
N GLY A 537 -12.67 -21.34 -8.97
CA GLY A 537 -11.81 -21.96 -7.98
C GLY A 537 -10.38 -22.05 -8.51
N PHE A 538 -9.45 -21.35 -7.89
CA PHE A 538 -8.06 -21.25 -8.36
C PHE A 538 -7.35 -22.60 -8.26
N GLY A 539 -6.92 -23.13 -9.40
CA GLY A 539 -6.35 -24.46 -9.52
C GLY A 539 -7.37 -25.60 -9.55
N ARG A 540 -8.69 -25.30 -9.53
CA ARG A 540 -9.77 -26.28 -9.54
C ARG A 540 -10.73 -26.11 -10.74
N GLY A 541 -10.86 -24.91 -11.29
CA GLY A 541 -11.78 -24.57 -12.37
C GLY A 541 -13.11 -24.00 -11.88
N VAL A 542 -14.22 -24.34 -12.55
CA VAL A 542 -15.53 -23.73 -12.32
C VAL A 542 -16.44 -24.61 -11.50
N TYR A 543 -17.03 -24.06 -10.45
CA TYR A 543 -18.12 -24.69 -9.69
C TYR A 543 -19.44 -24.00 -10.01
N LYS A 544 -20.53 -24.78 -10.04
CA LYS A 544 -21.89 -24.30 -10.24
C LYS A 544 -22.78 -24.73 -9.08
N SER A 545 -23.61 -23.81 -8.62
CA SER A 545 -24.73 -24.06 -7.72
C SER A 545 -26.04 -23.79 -8.48
N SER A 546 -27.06 -24.60 -8.25
CA SER A 546 -28.42 -24.39 -8.77
C SER A 546 -29.46 -24.22 -7.65
N ASP A 547 -29.01 -24.00 -6.43
CA ASP A 547 -29.83 -23.93 -5.22
C ASP A 547 -29.51 -22.75 -4.30
N GLY A 548 -28.90 -21.70 -4.85
CA GLY A 548 -28.53 -20.48 -4.11
C GLY A 548 -27.29 -20.63 -3.24
N GLY A 549 -26.37 -21.48 -3.65
CA GLY A 549 -25.10 -21.71 -2.95
C GLY A 549 -25.16 -22.77 -1.87
N ARG A 550 -26.31 -23.46 -1.68
CA ARG A 550 -26.42 -24.52 -0.67
C ARG A 550 -25.57 -25.73 -0.98
N SER A 551 -25.43 -26.03 -2.30
CA SER A 551 -24.54 -27.08 -2.79
C SER A 551 -23.87 -26.68 -4.10
N TRP A 552 -22.71 -27.28 -4.39
CA TRP A 552 -21.89 -26.98 -5.54
C TRP A 552 -21.46 -28.26 -6.28
N ALA A 553 -21.31 -28.17 -7.59
CA ALA A 553 -20.77 -29.21 -8.43
C ALA A 553 -19.67 -28.64 -9.34
N LEU A 554 -18.57 -29.37 -9.48
CA LEU A 554 -17.48 -29.03 -10.39
C LEU A 554 -17.96 -29.19 -11.84
N LYS A 555 -17.67 -28.22 -12.71
CA LYS A 555 -18.10 -28.10 -14.10
C LYS A 555 -16.92 -27.78 -15.02
N ASN A 556 -16.05 -28.77 -15.24
CA ASN A 556 -14.83 -28.61 -16.05
C ASN A 556 -14.85 -29.38 -17.37
N SER A 557 -16.00 -29.92 -17.80
CA SER A 557 -16.08 -30.69 -19.07
C SER A 557 -15.63 -29.81 -20.25
N GLY A 558 -14.54 -30.19 -20.93
CA GLY A 558 -13.94 -29.42 -22.03
C GLY A 558 -12.80 -28.46 -21.63
N ILE A 559 -12.57 -28.22 -20.35
CA ILE A 559 -11.36 -27.52 -19.88
C ILE A 559 -10.21 -28.52 -19.94
N THR A 560 -9.12 -28.15 -20.61
CA THR A 560 -8.02 -29.07 -20.93
C THR A 560 -6.80 -28.87 -20.03
N GLN A 561 -6.76 -27.84 -19.19
CA GLN A 561 -5.68 -27.63 -18.23
C GLN A 561 -5.76 -28.59 -17.06
N ASP A 562 -4.68 -29.26 -16.73
CA ASP A 562 -4.59 -30.16 -15.58
C ASP A 562 -4.87 -29.45 -14.24
N GLN A 563 -4.45 -28.19 -14.13
CA GLN A 563 -4.68 -27.31 -13.00
C GLN A 563 -5.24 -25.98 -13.52
N PRO A 564 -6.56 -25.85 -13.72
CA PRO A 564 -7.13 -24.62 -14.23
C PRO A 564 -7.12 -23.53 -13.15
N PHE A 565 -6.22 -22.56 -13.31
CA PHE A 565 -6.16 -21.38 -12.45
C PHE A 565 -7.27 -20.39 -12.81
N ALA A 566 -8.53 -20.83 -12.57
CA ALA A 566 -9.72 -20.03 -12.79
C ALA A 566 -9.64 -18.73 -12.01
N TRP A 567 -9.66 -17.62 -12.73
CA TRP A 567 -9.49 -16.29 -12.13
C TRP A 567 -10.77 -15.47 -12.18
N ARG A 568 -11.40 -15.40 -13.35
CA ARG A 568 -12.61 -14.61 -13.55
C ARG A 568 -13.60 -15.30 -14.42
N LEU A 569 -14.85 -15.05 -14.12
CA LEU A 569 -16.01 -15.46 -14.90
C LEU A 569 -16.70 -14.22 -15.46
N ALA A 570 -17.19 -14.29 -16.69
CA ALA A 570 -18.04 -13.27 -17.29
C ALA A 570 -19.27 -13.94 -17.92
N ARG A 571 -20.39 -13.22 -17.96
CA ARG A 571 -21.64 -13.70 -18.56
C ARG A 571 -22.20 -12.63 -19.49
N SER A 572 -22.47 -13.02 -20.72
CA SER A 572 -23.12 -12.14 -21.70
C SER A 572 -24.64 -12.01 -21.43
N SER A 573 -25.26 -10.99 -22.03
CA SER A 573 -26.73 -10.83 -22.01
C SER A 573 -27.47 -12.02 -22.65
N SER A 574 -26.83 -12.72 -23.59
CA SER A 574 -27.38 -13.96 -24.19
C SER A 574 -27.24 -15.20 -23.30
N GLY A 575 -26.56 -15.11 -22.15
CA GLY A 575 -26.35 -16.23 -21.25
C GLY A 575 -25.05 -17.01 -21.48
N THR A 576 -24.27 -16.67 -22.49
CA THR A 576 -22.95 -17.29 -22.72
C THR A 576 -22.01 -16.94 -21.56
N LEU A 577 -21.39 -17.96 -20.99
CA LEU A 577 -20.37 -17.83 -19.94
C LEU A 577 -18.98 -17.84 -20.57
N TYR A 578 -18.08 -17.08 -19.97
CA TYR A 578 -16.65 -17.10 -20.25
C TYR A 578 -15.87 -17.30 -18.97
N GLU A 579 -14.79 -18.07 -19.08
CA GLU A 579 -13.83 -18.30 -18.00
C GLU A 579 -12.45 -17.86 -18.42
N VAL A 580 -11.85 -16.99 -17.63
CA VAL A 580 -10.47 -16.57 -17.74
C VAL A 580 -9.61 -17.45 -16.84
N ILE A 581 -8.75 -18.25 -17.44
CA ILE A 581 -7.69 -18.99 -16.75
C ILE A 581 -6.45 -18.09 -16.69
N ALA A 582 -5.97 -17.82 -15.49
CA ALA A 582 -4.76 -17.04 -15.30
C ALA A 582 -3.53 -17.78 -15.82
N ARG A 583 -2.51 -17.01 -16.20
CA ARG A 583 -1.23 -17.57 -16.58
C ARG A 583 -0.58 -18.30 -15.41
N ARG A 584 0.14 -19.35 -15.70
CA ARG A 584 1.10 -20.01 -14.83
C ARG A 584 2.51 -19.60 -15.23
N SER A 585 3.35 -19.32 -14.26
CA SER A 585 4.77 -19.06 -14.47
C SER A 585 5.61 -19.84 -13.46
N GLU A 586 6.50 -20.68 -13.91
CA GLU A 586 7.29 -21.57 -13.03
C GLU A 586 8.26 -20.79 -12.14
N ASP A 587 8.85 -19.72 -12.67
CA ASP A 587 9.79 -18.87 -11.94
C ASP A 587 9.13 -17.66 -11.25
N GLY A 588 7.86 -17.42 -11.53
CA GLY A 588 7.07 -16.32 -10.99
C GLY A 588 7.45 -14.96 -11.52
N SER A 589 8.23 -14.87 -12.59
CA SER A 589 8.62 -13.59 -13.18
C SER A 589 7.45 -12.92 -13.90
N ILE A 590 7.39 -11.59 -13.83
CA ILE A 590 6.44 -10.80 -14.58
C ILE A 590 6.77 -10.88 -16.07
N GLY A 591 5.73 -11.09 -16.89
CA GLY A 591 5.87 -11.15 -18.34
C GLY A 591 6.43 -12.47 -18.90
N ASN A 592 6.83 -13.42 -18.08
CA ASN A 592 7.25 -14.73 -18.57
C ASN A 592 6.11 -15.48 -19.23
N ALA A 593 6.44 -16.34 -20.19
CA ALA A 593 5.48 -17.23 -20.85
C ALA A 593 4.76 -18.08 -19.80
N GLY A 594 3.47 -18.25 -19.98
CA GLY A 594 2.61 -19.06 -19.12
C GLY A 594 1.44 -19.61 -19.92
N ASP A 595 0.63 -20.42 -19.28
CA ASP A 595 -0.47 -21.15 -19.90
C ASP A 595 -1.85 -20.55 -19.57
N GLY A 596 -2.03 -19.25 -19.78
CA GLY A 596 -3.35 -18.61 -19.71
C GLY A 596 -4.27 -19.12 -20.83
N ALA A 597 -5.57 -19.19 -20.56
CA ALA A 597 -6.57 -19.63 -21.51
C ALA A 597 -7.89 -18.88 -21.33
N LEU A 598 -8.70 -18.87 -22.39
CA LEU A 598 -10.06 -18.37 -22.36
C LEU A 598 -10.99 -19.50 -22.85
N TYR A 599 -12.04 -19.78 -22.08
CA TYR A 599 -13.07 -20.72 -22.43
C TYR A 599 -14.45 -20.06 -22.50
N ARG A 600 -15.35 -20.63 -23.29
CA ARG A 600 -16.77 -20.26 -23.32
C ARG A 600 -17.67 -21.44 -23.15
N SER A 601 -18.83 -21.24 -22.53
CA SER A 601 -19.92 -22.19 -22.42
C SER A 601 -21.23 -21.52 -22.83
N THR A 602 -22.06 -22.23 -23.62
CA THR A 602 -23.39 -21.78 -24.05
C THR A 602 -24.51 -22.58 -23.41
N ASP A 603 -24.18 -23.55 -22.57
CA ASP A 603 -25.12 -24.50 -21.95
C ASP A 603 -25.10 -24.43 -20.40
N GLY A 604 -24.70 -23.27 -19.85
CA GLY A 604 -24.71 -23.07 -18.41
C GLY A 604 -23.60 -23.80 -17.66
N ALA A 605 -22.42 -23.83 -18.23
CA ALA A 605 -21.18 -24.46 -17.74
C ALA A 605 -21.20 -26.01 -17.81
N GLU A 606 -22.12 -26.65 -18.53
CA GLU A 606 -22.08 -28.10 -18.69
C GLU A 606 -20.91 -28.53 -19.59
N HIS A 607 -20.62 -27.74 -20.64
CA HIS A 607 -19.47 -27.96 -21.53
C HIS A 607 -18.77 -26.64 -21.85
N TRP A 608 -17.44 -26.67 -21.89
CA TRP A 608 -16.56 -25.54 -22.22
C TRP A 608 -15.83 -25.78 -23.53
N LEU A 609 -15.74 -24.74 -24.34
CA LEU A 609 -14.98 -24.72 -25.59
C LEU A 609 -13.88 -23.68 -25.51
N PRO A 610 -12.67 -23.99 -25.96
CA PRO A 610 -11.58 -22.99 -25.96
C PRO A 610 -11.88 -21.84 -26.93
N VAL A 611 -11.50 -20.66 -26.55
CA VAL A 611 -11.53 -19.45 -27.37
C VAL A 611 -10.10 -19.11 -27.78
N SER A 612 -9.89 -18.86 -29.07
CA SER A 612 -8.56 -18.46 -29.57
C SER A 612 -8.12 -17.15 -28.98
N LEU A 613 -6.86 -17.07 -28.53
CA LEU A 613 -6.28 -15.86 -27.97
C LEU A 613 -5.61 -15.02 -29.06
N PRO A 614 -5.46 -13.70 -28.85
CA PRO A 614 -4.63 -12.86 -29.70
C PRO A 614 -3.17 -13.35 -29.73
N GLU A 615 -2.53 -13.23 -30.87
CA GLU A 615 -1.13 -13.59 -31.01
C GLU A 615 -0.23 -12.78 -30.07
N GLY A 616 0.76 -13.42 -29.46
CA GLY A 616 1.68 -12.81 -28.52
C GLY A 616 1.12 -12.55 -27.12
N THR A 617 -0.18 -12.84 -26.89
CA THR A 617 -0.85 -12.64 -25.60
C THR A 617 -0.44 -13.70 -24.60
N ASN A 618 -0.30 -13.28 -23.35
CA ASN A 618 -0.07 -14.10 -22.17
C ASN A 618 -0.86 -13.52 -21.01
N GLY A 619 -0.96 -14.21 -19.86
CA GLY A 619 -1.45 -13.62 -18.63
C GLY A 619 -2.79 -12.88 -18.77
N LEU A 620 -3.86 -13.57 -19.13
CA LEU A 620 -5.20 -12.99 -19.14
C LEU A 620 -5.61 -12.57 -17.74
N ASN A 621 -6.16 -11.37 -17.61
CA ASN A 621 -6.57 -10.83 -16.31
C ASN A 621 -8.04 -10.39 -16.25
N GLY A 622 -8.53 -9.69 -17.27
CA GLY A 622 -9.86 -9.14 -17.30
C GLY A 622 -10.60 -9.41 -18.61
N LEU A 623 -11.91 -9.55 -18.53
CA LEU A 623 -12.79 -9.69 -19.69
C LEU A 623 -14.07 -8.89 -19.45
N ALA A 624 -14.40 -7.98 -20.38
CA ALA A 624 -15.67 -7.28 -20.42
C ALA A 624 -16.45 -7.67 -21.67
N ILE A 625 -17.76 -7.76 -21.53
CA ILE A 625 -18.68 -8.14 -22.62
C ILE A 625 -19.66 -6.99 -22.81
N ASP A 626 -19.78 -6.49 -24.05
CA ASP A 626 -20.70 -5.42 -24.37
C ASP A 626 -22.15 -5.88 -24.10
N PRO A 627 -22.93 -5.21 -23.24
CA PRO A 627 -24.28 -5.62 -22.88
C PRO A 627 -25.26 -5.55 -24.07
N GLU A 628 -25.00 -4.66 -25.04
CA GLU A 628 -25.81 -4.50 -26.24
C GLU A 628 -25.38 -5.42 -27.39
N SER A 629 -24.14 -5.89 -27.38
CA SER A 629 -23.54 -6.72 -28.43
C SER A 629 -22.79 -7.90 -27.79
N PRO A 630 -23.47 -9.01 -27.46
CA PRO A 630 -22.88 -10.11 -26.66
C PRO A 630 -21.68 -10.80 -27.33
N ASP A 631 -21.47 -10.60 -28.64
CA ASP A 631 -20.30 -11.07 -29.37
C ASP A 631 -19.14 -10.08 -29.36
N ARG A 632 -19.34 -8.85 -28.82
CA ARG A 632 -18.27 -7.87 -28.63
C ARG A 632 -17.64 -8.05 -27.27
N LEU A 633 -16.35 -8.42 -27.29
CA LEU A 633 -15.55 -8.75 -26.12
C LEU A 633 -14.33 -7.83 -26.05
N TYR A 634 -13.98 -7.40 -24.84
CA TYR A 634 -12.72 -6.70 -24.55
C TYR A 634 -11.92 -7.55 -23.58
N LEU A 635 -10.70 -7.95 -24.00
CA LEU A 635 -9.81 -8.79 -23.23
C LEU A 635 -8.61 -7.97 -22.75
N ALA A 636 -8.43 -7.88 -21.44
CA ALA A 636 -7.24 -7.31 -20.82
C ALA A 636 -6.19 -8.39 -20.60
N ALA A 637 -4.98 -8.16 -21.07
CA ALA A 637 -3.94 -9.17 -21.06
C ALA A 637 -2.55 -8.57 -20.79
N TRP A 638 -1.65 -9.42 -20.33
CA TRP A 638 -0.25 -9.12 -20.15
C TRP A 638 0.58 -9.57 -21.35
N ALA A 639 1.71 -8.90 -21.56
CA ALA A 639 2.67 -9.23 -22.61
C ALA A 639 3.34 -10.58 -22.34
N ARG A 640 3.76 -11.24 -23.44
CA ARG A 640 4.71 -12.34 -23.38
C ARG A 640 6.12 -11.76 -23.26
N ALA A 641 6.93 -12.28 -22.35
CA ALA A 641 8.33 -11.89 -22.26
C ALA A 641 9.09 -12.37 -23.50
N THR A 642 9.65 -11.43 -24.26
CA THR A 642 10.53 -11.69 -25.40
C THR A 642 11.73 -10.74 -25.30
N GLY A 643 12.91 -11.27 -24.90
CA GLY A 643 14.09 -10.44 -24.68
C GLY A 643 13.92 -9.42 -23.55
N GLU A 644 14.40 -8.20 -23.76
CA GLU A 644 14.29 -7.09 -22.79
C GLU A 644 12.92 -6.41 -22.79
N HIS A 645 12.12 -6.62 -23.84
CA HIS A 645 10.80 -6.02 -24.03
C HIS A 645 9.77 -7.12 -24.26
N GLY A 646 8.64 -7.07 -23.57
CA GLY A 646 7.52 -7.99 -23.83
C GLY A 646 6.78 -7.62 -25.11
N ASP A 647 6.32 -8.61 -25.87
CA ASP A 647 5.44 -8.45 -27.04
C ASP A 647 4.00 -8.78 -26.69
N GLY A 648 3.04 -8.10 -27.32
CA GLY A 648 1.61 -8.27 -27.01
C GLY A 648 1.21 -7.54 -25.70
N GLY A 649 0.11 -7.98 -25.07
CA GLY A 649 -0.46 -7.31 -23.92
C GLY A 649 -1.28 -6.07 -24.29
N GLY A 650 -1.98 -5.49 -23.30
CA GLY A 650 -2.89 -4.38 -23.54
C GLY A 650 -4.35 -4.81 -23.58
N ILE A 651 -5.18 -4.12 -24.37
CA ILE A 651 -6.59 -4.49 -24.58
C ILE A 651 -6.81 -4.95 -26.01
N PHE A 652 -7.51 -6.06 -26.13
CA PHE A 652 -7.91 -6.65 -27.40
C PHE A 652 -9.43 -6.65 -27.53
N LEU A 653 -9.93 -6.20 -28.68
CA LEU A 653 -11.34 -6.20 -29.05
C LEU A 653 -11.61 -7.39 -30.00
N SER A 654 -12.65 -8.14 -29.70
CA SER A 654 -13.31 -9.06 -30.63
C SER A 654 -14.73 -8.60 -30.88
N GLU A 655 -15.18 -8.65 -32.13
CA GLU A 655 -16.55 -8.35 -32.55
C GLU A 655 -17.34 -9.62 -32.97
N ASN A 656 -16.76 -10.79 -32.75
CA ASN A 656 -17.30 -12.06 -33.24
C ASN A 656 -17.16 -13.20 -32.21
N GLY A 657 -17.28 -12.89 -30.94
CA GLY A 657 -17.28 -13.89 -29.86
C GLY A 657 -15.94 -14.56 -29.65
N GLY A 658 -14.83 -13.85 -29.90
CA GLY A 658 -13.47 -14.35 -29.68
C GLY A 658 -12.89 -15.15 -30.86
N LYS A 659 -13.54 -15.13 -32.04
CA LYS A 659 -12.98 -15.81 -33.23
C LYS A 659 -11.81 -15.07 -33.84
N SER A 660 -11.77 -13.75 -33.73
CA SER A 660 -10.65 -12.90 -34.10
C SER A 660 -10.54 -11.70 -33.17
N TRP A 661 -9.34 -11.15 -33.05
CA TRP A 661 -9.01 -10.06 -32.12
C TRP A 661 -8.23 -8.96 -32.82
N LYS A 662 -8.48 -7.72 -32.37
CA LYS A 662 -7.72 -6.53 -32.74
C LYS A 662 -7.22 -5.84 -31.47
N GLN A 663 -5.93 -5.52 -31.39
CA GLN A 663 -5.40 -4.72 -30.29
C GLN A 663 -5.91 -3.27 -30.41
N VAL A 664 -6.47 -2.74 -29.33
CA VAL A 664 -7.07 -1.40 -29.28
C VAL A 664 -6.43 -0.50 -28.21
N LEU A 665 -5.68 -1.06 -27.26
CA LEU A 665 -4.81 -0.33 -26.36
C LEU A 665 -3.48 -1.06 -26.26
N ASP A 666 -2.38 -0.40 -26.64
CA ASP A 666 -1.00 -0.90 -26.69
C ASP A 666 -0.03 -0.09 -25.81
N LYS A 667 -0.52 0.96 -25.15
CA LYS A 667 0.29 1.90 -24.36
C LYS A 667 0.78 1.32 -23.02
N ASP A 668 0.08 0.33 -22.52
CA ASP A 668 0.49 -0.46 -21.35
C ASP A 668 0.43 -1.94 -21.74
N ARG A 669 1.48 -2.67 -21.45
CA ARG A 669 1.60 -4.10 -21.77
C ARG A 669 1.09 -5.01 -20.66
N HIS A 670 0.75 -4.43 -19.52
CA HIS A 670 0.29 -5.15 -18.33
C HIS A 670 -1.04 -4.59 -17.84
N ILE A 671 -2.12 -4.82 -18.62
CA ILE A 671 -3.46 -4.38 -18.24
C ILE A 671 -4.11 -5.43 -17.33
N TYR A 672 -4.57 -4.98 -16.17
CA TYR A 672 -5.28 -5.84 -15.21
C TYR A 672 -6.74 -6.04 -15.56
N ASP A 673 -7.42 -4.95 -15.92
CA ASP A 673 -8.86 -5.04 -16.15
C ASP A 673 -9.34 -4.04 -17.18
N VAL A 674 -10.47 -4.38 -17.77
CA VAL A 674 -11.26 -3.50 -18.62
C VAL A 674 -12.71 -3.53 -18.14
N THR A 675 -13.29 -2.36 -17.96
CA THR A 675 -14.67 -2.17 -17.48
C THR A 675 -15.46 -1.38 -18.52
N ILE A 676 -16.67 -1.82 -18.83
CA ILE A 676 -17.64 -1.06 -19.64
C ILE A 676 -18.52 -0.30 -18.66
N ASP A 677 -18.77 0.98 -18.94
CA ASP A 677 -19.71 1.77 -18.16
C ASP A 677 -21.11 1.18 -18.30
N PRO A 678 -21.77 0.77 -17.21
CA PRO A 678 -23.09 0.14 -17.28
C PRO A 678 -24.19 1.11 -17.74
N GLN A 679 -23.93 2.42 -17.74
CA GLN A 679 -24.89 3.43 -18.13
C GLN A 679 -24.67 3.96 -19.56
N ASP A 680 -23.43 3.88 -20.05
CA ASP A 680 -23.06 4.22 -21.43
C ASP A 680 -22.06 3.21 -21.99
N PRO A 681 -22.50 2.21 -22.78
CA PRO A 681 -21.62 1.21 -23.35
C PRO A 681 -20.56 1.75 -24.33
N ASN A 682 -20.62 3.03 -24.72
CA ASN A 682 -19.56 3.66 -25.50
C ASN A 682 -18.35 4.00 -24.63
N VAL A 683 -18.54 4.11 -23.31
CA VAL A 683 -17.49 4.46 -22.35
C VAL A 683 -16.87 3.19 -21.76
N LEU A 684 -15.55 3.10 -21.88
CA LEU A 684 -14.76 2.03 -21.30
C LEU A 684 -13.65 2.61 -20.43
N TYR A 685 -13.28 1.83 -19.45
CA TYR A 685 -12.16 2.11 -18.58
C TYR A 685 -11.18 0.94 -18.58
N ALA A 686 -9.88 1.24 -18.40
CA ALA A 686 -8.85 0.23 -18.26
C ALA A 686 -7.92 0.57 -17.09
N ALA A 687 -7.44 -0.46 -16.43
CA ALA A 687 -6.50 -0.37 -15.33
C ALA A 687 -5.16 -0.97 -15.73
N GLY A 688 -4.13 -0.12 -15.81
CA GLY A 688 -2.79 -0.49 -16.19
C GLY A 688 -1.87 -0.66 -15.00
N PHE A 689 -1.03 -1.68 -15.05
CA PHE A 689 -0.06 -1.95 -14.00
C PHE A 689 1.16 -1.01 -14.08
N GLU A 690 1.44 -0.46 -15.26
CA GLU A 690 2.58 0.44 -15.47
C GLU A 690 2.17 1.87 -15.77
N SER A 691 0.92 2.08 -16.15
CA SER A 691 0.48 3.34 -16.74
C SER A 691 -0.77 3.95 -16.11
N SER A 692 -1.17 3.47 -14.89
CA SER A 692 -2.30 4.06 -14.20
C SER A 692 -3.67 3.66 -14.81
N ALA A 693 -4.59 4.61 -14.98
CA ALA A 693 -5.94 4.37 -15.42
C ALA A 693 -6.23 5.07 -16.77
N TRP A 694 -7.04 4.43 -17.60
CA TRP A 694 -7.38 4.88 -18.94
C TRP A 694 -8.89 4.95 -19.14
N ARG A 695 -9.33 5.84 -20.00
CA ARG A 695 -10.72 6.00 -20.44
C ARG A 695 -10.81 6.07 -21.96
N SER A 696 -11.79 5.40 -22.52
CA SER A 696 -12.27 5.56 -23.89
C SER A 696 -13.72 6.04 -23.86
N ALA A 697 -14.11 6.90 -24.80
CA ALA A 697 -15.49 7.38 -24.98
C ALA A 697 -16.10 6.93 -26.33
N ASP A 698 -15.44 6.00 -27.02
CA ASP A 698 -15.78 5.57 -28.37
C ASP A 698 -15.61 4.05 -28.60
N ARG A 699 -16.03 3.29 -27.60
CA ARG A 699 -15.98 1.79 -27.61
C ARG A 699 -14.57 1.25 -27.79
N GLY A 700 -13.58 1.93 -27.19
CA GLY A 700 -12.19 1.47 -27.19
C GLY A 700 -11.37 1.80 -28.44
N LEU A 701 -11.87 2.68 -29.32
CA LEU A 701 -11.11 3.09 -30.51
C LEU A 701 -9.98 4.06 -30.15
N HIS A 702 -10.21 4.97 -29.22
CA HIS A 702 -9.23 5.89 -28.70
C HIS A 702 -9.22 5.87 -27.16
N TRP A 703 -8.01 5.94 -26.60
CA TRP A 703 -7.80 5.90 -25.16
C TRP A 703 -7.01 7.10 -24.67
N THR A 704 -7.44 7.65 -23.55
CA THR A 704 -6.76 8.73 -22.84
C THR A 704 -6.55 8.36 -21.38
N ARG A 705 -5.42 8.76 -20.80
CA ARG A 705 -5.19 8.56 -19.35
C ARG A 705 -6.17 9.42 -18.56
N ILE A 706 -6.67 8.89 -17.45
CA ILE A 706 -7.47 9.66 -16.49
C ILE A 706 -6.53 10.63 -15.79
N PRO A 707 -6.70 11.95 -15.92
CA PRO A 707 -5.84 12.92 -15.27
C PRO A 707 -6.10 12.95 -13.76
N GLY A 708 -5.10 13.34 -12.97
CA GLY A 708 -5.25 13.49 -11.52
C GLY A 708 -5.05 12.21 -10.71
N PHE A 709 -5.21 11.04 -11.30
CA PHE A 709 -4.80 9.77 -10.68
C PHE A 709 -3.41 9.40 -11.18
N ASN A 710 -2.41 9.58 -10.32
CA ASN A 710 -1.01 9.41 -10.69
C ASN A 710 -0.35 8.17 -10.07
N PHE A 711 -1.08 7.37 -9.31
CA PHE A 711 -0.59 6.10 -8.81
C PHE A 711 -0.53 5.07 -9.95
N LYS A 712 0.63 4.46 -10.12
CA LYS A 712 0.95 3.67 -11.30
C LYS A 712 0.14 2.39 -11.43
N TRP A 713 -0.05 1.70 -10.33
CA TRP A 713 -0.58 0.33 -10.29
C TRP A 713 -2.08 0.28 -10.07
N ALA A 714 -2.84 0.74 -11.06
CA ALA A 714 -4.28 0.58 -11.06
C ALA A 714 -4.65 -0.90 -11.27
N HIS A 715 -5.61 -1.37 -10.50
CA HIS A 715 -6.10 -2.74 -10.56
C HIS A 715 -7.42 -2.85 -11.32
N ARG A 716 -8.35 -1.93 -11.03
CA ARG A 716 -9.64 -1.82 -11.71
C ARG A 716 -10.16 -0.39 -11.63
N VAL A 717 -10.85 0.05 -12.68
CA VAL A 717 -11.60 1.31 -12.69
C VAL A 717 -13.09 0.97 -12.69
N ILE A 718 -13.83 1.53 -11.75
CA ILE A 718 -15.25 1.25 -11.54
C ILE A 718 -16.00 2.58 -11.59
N PRO A 719 -16.95 2.79 -12.54
CA PRO A 719 -17.78 3.98 -12.58
C PRO A 719 -18.56 4.17 -11.28
N ASP A 720 -18.67 5.42 -10.83
CA ASP A 720 -19.50 5.74 -9.67
C ASP A 720 -21.00 5.63 -10.10
N PRO A 721 -21.79 4.77 -9.43
CA PRO A 721 -23.20 4.60 -9.79
C PRO A 721 -24.07 5.83 -9.50
N LEU A 722 -23.58 6.77 -8.70
CA LEU A 722 -24.29 7.99 -8.30
C LEU A 722 -23.82 9.26 -9.03
N HIS A 723 -22.56 9.26 -9.49
CA HIS A 723 -21.93 10.41 -10.12
C HIS A 723 -21.17 9.97 -11.40
N HIS A 724 -21.78 10.22 -12.56
CA HIS A 724 -21.28 9.73 -13.86
C HIS A 724 -19.91 10.29 -14.29
N ASP A 725 -19.48 11.36 -13.69
CA ASP A 725 -18.20 12.02 -13.95
C ASP A 725 -17.13 11.66 -12.89
N GLU A 726 -17.41 10.67 -12.05
CA GLU A 726 -16.50 10.15 -11.04
C GLU A 726 -16.26 8.65 -11.19
N VAL A 727 -15.10 8.21 -10.76
CA VAL A 727 -14.72 6.80 -10.78
C VAL A 727 -14.05 6.40 -9.47
N TYR A 728 -14.18 5.13 -9.14
CA TYR A 728 -13.36 4.47 -8.14
C TYR A 728 -12.25 3.70 -8.85
N ILE A 729 -11.03 3.81 -8.34
CA ILE A 729 -9.88 3.09 -8.85
C ILE A 729 -9.32 2.25 -7.72
N THR A 730 -9.43 0.92 -7.85
CA THR A 730 -8.76 -0.01 -6.96
C THR A 730 -7.30 -0.12 -7.37
N THR A 731 -6.43 -0.36 -6.40
CA THR A 731 -4.99 -0.36 -6.65
C THR A 731 -4.32 -1.60 -6.09
N PHE A 732 -3.14 -1.84 -6.58
CA PHE A 732 -2.21 -2.78 -6.01
C PHE A 732 -1.30 -2.06 -5.00
N GLY A 733 -1.64 -2.18 -3.71
CA GLY A 733 -0.84 -1.59 -2.62
C GLY A 733 -1.14 -0.13 -2.27
N GLY A 734 -2.32 0.38 -2.59
CA GLY A 734 -2.72 1.75 -2.26
C GLY A 734 -4.23 1.91 -2.03
N SER A 735 -4.93 0.83 -1.64
CA SER A 735 -6.37 0.83 -1.37
C SER A 735 -7.24 1.28 -2.57
N VAL A 736 -8.33 1.98 -2.32
CA VAL A 736 -9.26 2.48 -3.33
C VAL A 736 -9.22 4.00 -3.38
N TRP A 737 -9.17 4.53 -4.58
CA TRP A 737 -9.19 5.97 -4.83
C TRP A 737 -10.51 6.36 -5.50
N HIS A 738 -11.06 7.49 -5.11
CA HIS A 738 -12.29 8.05 -5.67
C HIS A 738 -12.04 9.48 -6.14
N GLY A 739 -12.49 9.82 -7.36
CA GLY A 739 -12.32 11.15 -7.92
C GLY A 739 -12.88 11.30 -9.32
N ALA A 740 -12.81 12.53 -9.83
CA ALA A 740 -13.36 12.92 -11.11
C ALA A 740 -12.53 12.40 -12.29
N ILE A 741 -13.20 12.01 -13.39
CA ILE A 741 -12.54 11.54 -14.63
C ILE A 741 -11.73 12.63 -15.34
N ASP A 742 -12.01 13.90 -15.04
CA ASP A 742 -11.33 15.09 -15.55
C ASP A 742 -10.47 15.81 -14.48
N GLY A 743 -10.12 15.10 -13.41
CA GLY A 743 -9.41 15.63 -12.25
C GLY A 743 -8.07 16.31 -12.56
N GLN A 744 -7.57 17.08 -11.61
CA GLN A 744 -6.30 17.79 -11.75
C GLN A 744 -5.12 16.97 -11.21
N ARG A 745 -3.95 17.16 -11.79
CA ARG A 745 -2.69 16.40 -11.54
C ARG A 745 -2.15 16.42 -10.10
N ARG A 746 -2.84 16.95 -9.10
CA ARG A 746 -2.22 17.34 -7.83
C ARG A 746 -2.12 16.28 -6.74
N ASP A 747 -2.76 15.11 -6.85
CA ASP A 747 -3.01 14.33 -5.64
C ASP A 747 -2.27 13.00 -5.48
N ALA A 748 -1.54 12.55 -6.46
CA ALA A 748 -0.56 11.47 -6.29
C ALA A 748 0.61 11.73 -7.23
N ASP A 749 1.68 12.30 -6.71
CA ASP A 749 2.88 12.53 -7.51
C ASP A 749 3.59 11.23 -7.78
N ILE A 750 3.36 10.70 -8.94
CA ILE A 750 4.33 9.79 -9.52
C ILE A 750 5.56 10.63 -9.87
N ALA A 751 6.69 10.28 -9.31
CA ALA A 751 7.95 10.76 -9.82
C ALA A 751 8.04 10.35 -11.28
N THR A 752 8.09 11.34 -12.06
CA THR A 752 7.67 11.29 -13.39
C THR A 752 8.52 10.61 -14.37
N PRO A 753 7.95 10.47 -15.41
CA PRO A 753 8.18 10.04 -16.75
C PRO A 753 9.45 10.58 -17.46
N VAL A 754 10.29 11.36 -16.84
CA VAL A 754 11.64 11.68 -17.36
C VAL A 754 12.45 10.41 -17.70
N LEU A 755 11.97 9.25 -17.26
CA LEU A 755 12.61 7.96 -17.49
C LEU A 755 11.98 7.16 -18.64
N GLU A 756 10.94 7.66 -19.28
CA GLU A 756 10.31 6.98 -20.41
C GLU A 756 10.69 7.69 -21.71
N PRO A 757 11.49 7.07 -22.58
CA PRO A 757 11.77 7.64 -23.88
C PRO A 757 10.46 7.84 -24.66
N GLY A 758 10.08 9.09 -24.92
CA GLY A 758 8.96 9.42 -25.80
C GLY A 758 7.64 9.82 -25.15
N GLN A 759 7.62 10.19 -23.88
CA GLN A 759 6.48 10.92 -23.29
C GLN A 759 6.73 12.42 -23.19
#